data_f1d9beebc335aacb1703f4c3a1648ab6
#
_entry.id   f1d9beebc335aacb1703f4c3a1648ab6
#
_cell.length_a   1.000
_cell.length_b   1.000
_cell.length_c   1.000
_cell.angle_alpha   90.00
_cell.angle_beta   90.00
_cell.angle_gamma   90.00
#
_symmetry.space_group_name_H-M   'P 1'
#
loop_
_entity.id
_entity.type
_entity.pdbx_description
1 polymer ?
#
loop_
_entity_poly.entity_id
_entity_poly.type
_entity_poly.pdbx_seq_one_letter_code
_entity_poly.pdbx_strand_id
1 'polypeptide(L)'
;MKNKTIPAALAALCSSTFSEAQTLTAPSTDRVVYQATFYDSFTPRTALDMINQTPGFVLDTNGNDEERRGFSGAVGNVLIDGQRLGAKSQSLQDVLGRVAAREVLRIEVLRGSAVAGDASGAAVLANVVRTPSAGGGTWEAGFELTNEDRPTPNGKFGWSGRREATEFSVGGNAFTHDHLSAGWFDIEDADGNTLARKNEGFPHKNGDYALNGQVAFPAGDGRLTVTGQVSYFRHDEQFFQREYAASGAPNRREEIPFGERTRTGEAGVTWQAPVGAWDMNVTALATRKRNRWHASALEFDALDEPQSEAFQHVGTNSGESIVRGTFARSVKLGRVEFGAEAAVNTLDGEQLLTIDAGDGPEPVVLPNANLSVEETRGEAFVSHVWRLDDSWSLESRLTAETSRLSFSGDTEQSVSLTYVKPRMQLTRRLGRHQLQMRAYRDVGQLDFNDFVTTAAFANDIIEGGNPDLRPQTAWAVEVDGDLRFSEDSALRLRLFRHFVRDVVDFVPVGEPGEQFDAPGNIGDGSIIGAEMSLRVPLTRVLPGGTLSVTGLWQDTEVEDPLTGVDRPFSDFKENHVTAELRQDLAAARFAWGVTYDAFSMDTDFRLNEINRFREIHALNLFAETTWMANLKMRVELQSALDSPEDRDRRFFDTDRNGALSWRETGSFHPGHWWMFTVSSNF
;
A
#
# COMPACT_ATOMS: atom_id res chain seq x y z
N MET A 1 -8.21 -40.69 -64.43
CA MET A 1 -9.67 -40.43 -64.49
C MET A 1 -10.27 -40.54 -63.10
N LYS A 2 -11.01 -39.52 -62.79
CA LYS A 2 -11.92 -39.25 -61.64
C LYS A 2 -11.31 -38.52 -60.47
N ASN A 3 -11.35 -37.18 -60.62
CA ASN A 3 -11.45 -36.18 -59.54
C ASN A 3 -12.58 -36.53 -58.58
N LYS A 4 -12.35 -36.45 -57.28
CA LYS A 4 -13.40 -36.22 -56.28
C LYS A 4 -13.03 -34.97 -55.51
N THR A 5 -13.68 -33.90 -55.85
CA THR A 5 -13.87 -32.67 -55.12
C THR A 5 -14.47 -33.01 -53.73
N ILE A 6 -13.77 -32.65 -52.67
CA ILE A 6 -14.32 -32.61 -51.31
C ILE A 6 -14.89 -31.20 -51.12
N PRO A 7 -16.11 -31.03 -50.65
CA PRO A 7 -16.77 -29.73 -50.62
C PRO A 7 -16.23 -28.81 -49.55
N ALA A 8 -16.15 -27.54 -49.90
CA ALA A 8 -15.80 -26.39 -49.08
C ALA A 8 -16.92 -26.09 -48.02
N ALA A 9 -17.16 -27.03 -47.08
CA ALA A 9 -18.15 -26.89 -46.02
C ALA A 9 -17.53 -27.00 -44.63
N LEU A 10 -16.21 -27.11 -44.51
CA LEU A 10 -15.55 -27.21 -43.17
C LEU A 10 -14.77 -25.93 -42.79
N ALA A 11 -14.82 -24.87 -43.60
CA ALA A 11 -14.18 -23.58 -43.29
C ALA A 11 -15.14 -22.55 -42.63
N ALA A 12 -16.41 -22.91 -42.43
CA ALA A 12 -17.42 -22.00 -41.86
C ALA A 12 -17.80 -22.31 -40.39
N LEU A 13 -17.12 -23.26 -39.71
CA LEU A 13 -17.45 -23.68 -38.33
C LEU A 13 -16.36 -23.28 -37.31
N CYS A 14 -15.30 -22.58 -37.73
CA CYS A 14 -14.30 -22.02 -36.80
C CYS A 14 -14.42 -20.50 -36.54
N SER A 15 -15.50 -19.87 -37.00
CA SER A 15 -15.74 -18.42 -36.82
C SER A 15 -16.92 -18.11 -35.88
N SER A 16 -17.27 -19.02 -35.02
CA SER A 16 -18.31 -18.75 -34.02
C SER A 16 -17.78 -19.06 -32.62
N THR A 17 -17.90 -18.04 -31.82
CA THR A 17 -17.74 -18.02 -30.36
C THR A 17 -16.31 -17.86 -29.86
N PHE A 18 -15.67 -16.70 -30.14
CA PHE A 18 -15.07 -16.03 -29.02
C PHE A 18 -16.22 -15.74 -28.06
N SER A 19 -16.36 -16.58 -27.04
CA SER A 19 -17.19 -16.29 -25.89
C SER A 19 -16.71 -14.93 -25.39
N GLU A 20 -17.57 -13.93 -25.52
CA GLU A 20 -17.44 -12.71 -24.69
C GLU A 20 -17.03 -13.20 -23.30
N ALA A 21 -15.93 -12.62 -22.79
CA ALA A 21 -15.55 -12.77 -21.40
C ALA A 21 -16.86 -12.65 -20.62
N GLN A 22 -17.26 -13.72 -19.91
CA GLN A 22 -18.58 -13.79 -19.30
C GLN A 22 -18.71 -12.53 -18.44
N THR A 23 -19.40 -11.55 -19.00
CA THR A 23 -19.86 -10.39 -18.27
C THR A 23 -20.58 -10.98 -17.08
N LEU A 24 -20.04 -10.74 -15.89
CA LEU A 24 -20.76 -10.96 -14.64
C LEU A 24 -22.11 -10.28 -14.84
N THR A 25 -23.13 -11.04 -15.24
CA THR A 25 -24.49 -10.55 -15.45
C THR A 25 -25.12 -10.35 -14.09
N ALA A 26 -24.59 -9.33 -13.38
CA ALA A 26 -25.24 -8.79 -12.20
C ALA A 26 -26.50 -8.05 -12.66
N PRO A 27 -27.58 -8.06 -11.87
CA PRO A 27 -28.72 -7.20 -12.13
C PRO A 27 -28.23 -5.75 -12.31
N SER A 28 -28.84 -5.01 -13.21
CA SER A 28 -28.40 -3.67 -13.66
C SER A 28 -28.17 -2.63 -12.55
N THR A 29 -28.58 -2.91 -11.32
CA THR A 29 -28.45 -2.03 -10.14
C THR A 29 -27.19 -2.26 -9.31
N ASP A 30 -26.55 -3.42 -9.40
CA ASP A 30 -25.27 -3.70 -8.68
C ASP A 30 -24.05 -3.26 -9.49
N ARG A 31 -24.27 -2.77 -10.71
CA ARG A 31 -23.25 -2.34 -11.62
C ARG A 31 -23.60 -0.94 -12.17
N VAL A 32 -22.75 0.03 -11.94
CA VAL A 32 -22.83 1.35 -12.56
C VAL A 32 -21.78 1.44 -13.66
N VAL A 33 -22.20 1.87 -14.84
CA VAL A 33 -21.35 1.90 -16.04
C VAL A 33 -21.08 3.35 -16.43
N TYR A 34 -19.81 3.73 -16.43
CA TYR A 34 -19.33 5.00 -16.96
C TYR A 34 -18.69 4.75 -18.31
N GLN A 35 -19.31 5.24 -19.38
CA GLN A 35 -18.75 5.15 -20.73
C GLN A 35 -17.50 6.04 -20.86
N ALA A 36 -16.59 5.74 -21.78
CA ALA A 36 -15.39 6.55 -21.99
C ALA A 36 -15.71 8.04 -22.20
N THR A 37 -16.83 8.34 -22.88
CA THR A 37 -17.31 9.72 -23.15
C THR A 37 -17.65 10.51 -21.88
N PHE A 38 -17.95 9.85 -20.75
CA PHE A 38 -18.13 10.53 -19.47
C PHE A 38 -16.89 11.31 -19.04
N TYR A 39 -15.71 10.81 -19.42
CA TYR A 39 -14.43 11.36 -19.00
C TYR A 39 -13.85 12.40 -19.97
N ASP A 40 -14.49 12.67 -21.10
CA ASP A 40 -13.96 13.58 -22.14
C ASP A 40 -13.63 14.98 -21.62
N SER A 41 -14.44 15.48 -20.67
CA SER A 41 -14.24 16.80 -20.06
C SER A 41 -12.95 16.89 -19.22
N PHE A 42 -12.46 15.76 -18.69
CA PHE A 42 -11.25 15.65 -17.85
C PHE A 42 -9.98 15.42 -18.69
N THR A 43 -10.13 15.24 -20.00
CA THR A 43 -9.01 14.98 -20.92
C THR A 43 -8.04 13.90 -20.45
N PRO A 44 -8.52 12.69 -20.07
CA PRO A 44 -7.69 11.65 -19.48
C PRO A 44 -6.65 11.14 -20.50
N ARG A 45 -5.47 10.75 -20.02
CA ARG A 45 -4.42 10.09 -20.80
C ARG A 45 -4.35 8.60 -20.51
N THR A 46 -4.71 8.22 -19.31
CA THR A 46 -4.58 6.85 -18.80
C THR A 46 -5.90 6.37 -18.16
N ALA A 47 -6.02 5.07 -17.93
CA ALA A 47 -7.11 4.51 -17.15
C ALA A 47 -7.06 5.00 -15.68
N LEU A 48 -5.86 5.30 -15.14
CA LEU A 48 -5.72 5.89 -13.82
C LEU A 48 -6.41 7.25 -13.74
N ASP A 49 -6.20 8.12 -14.74
CA ASP A 49 -6.90 9.41 -14.80
C ASP A 49 -8.43 9.23 -14.78
N MET A 50 -8.94 8.21 -15.47
CA MET A 50 -10.37 7.92 -15.51
C MET A 50 -10.88 7.36 -14.17
N ILE A 51 -10.14 6.42 -13.56
CA ILE A 51 -10.49 5.82 -12.26
C ILE A 51 -10.57 6.89 -11.18
N ASN A 52 -9.61 7.79 -11.11
CA ASN A 52 -9.60 8.90 -10.14
C ASN A 52 -10.78 9.87 -10.32
N GLN A 53 -11.38 9.91 -11.51
CA GLN A 53 -12.56 10.72 -11.79
C GLN A 53 -13.88 9.93 -11.70
N THR A 54 -13.84 8.64 -11.30
CA THR A 54 -15.02 7.77 -11.25
C THR A 54 -15.84 7.99 -9.97
N PRO A 55 -17.10 8.46 -10.04
CA PRO A 55 -17.90 8.76 -8.85
C PRO A 55 -18.24 7.51 -8.03
N GLY A 56 -18.08 7.62 -6.70
CA GLY A 56 -18.38 6.54 -5.74
C GLY A 56 -17.37 5.38 -5.79
N PHE A 57 -16.20 5.63 -6.36
CA PHE A 57 -15.06 4.74 -6.32
C PHE A 57 -13.82 5.49 -5.80
N VAL A 58 -13.09 4.85 -4.92
CA VAL A 58 -11.78 5.29 -4.43
C VAL A 58 -10.81 4.15 -4.69
N LEU A 59 -9.71 4.47 -5.35
CA LEU A 59 -8.64 3.50 -5.59
C LEU A 59 -8.01 3.13 -4.25
N ASP A 60 -8.04 1.84 -3.93
CA ASP A 60 -7.36 1.31 -2.76
C ASP A 60 -5.87 1.14 -3.08
N THR A 61 -5.07 2.03 -2.53
CA THR A 61 -3.61 2.03 -2.68
C THR A 61 -2.90 1.28 -1.57
N ASN A 62 -3.61 0.93 -0.48
CA ASN A 62 -3.06 0.21 0.67
C ASN A 62 -2.82 -1.29 0.38
N GLY A 63 -3.31 -1.80 -0.76
CA GLY A 63 -3.08 -3.17 -1.19
C GLY A 63 -1.65 -3.49 -1.63
N ASN A 64 -0.77 -2.50 -1.62
CA ASN A 64 0.65 -2.63 -1.98
C ASN A 64 1.57 -2.88 -0.78
N ASP A 65 1.03 -3.19 0.40
CA ASP A 65 1.86 -3.68 1.50
C ASP A 65 2.60 -4.92 1.03
N GLU A 66 3.87 -4.75 0.66
CA GLU A 66 4.78 -5.84 0.24
C GLU A 66 4.87 -6.94 1.31
N GLU A 67 4.44 -6.63 2.51
CA GLU A 67 4.41 -7.48 3.69
C GLU A 67 3.23 -8.46 3.72
N ARG A 68 2.15 -8.19 2.96
CA ARG A 68 1.01 -9.11 2.89
C ARG A 68 1.35 -10.35 2.05
N ARG A 69 1.45 -11.49 2.73
CA ARG A 69 1.75 -12.79 2.12
C ARG A 69 0.50 -13.47 1.58
N GLY A 70 0.65 -14.21 0.47
CA GLY A 70 -0.47 -14.88 -0.19
C GLY A 70 -1.30 -13.97 -1.10
N PHE A 71 -2.22 -14.57 -1.88
CA PHE A 71 -3.11 -13.81 -2.77
C PHE A 71 -4.33 -13.22 -2.07
N SER A 72 -4.69 -13.67 -0.88
CA SER A 72 -5.88 -13.17 -0.17
C SER A 72 -5.74 -11.73 0.34
N GLY A 73 -4.50 -11.26 0.55
CA GLY A 73 -4.18 -9.90 1.00
C GLY A 73 -3.72 -8.93 -0.10
N ALA A 74 -3.32 -9.44 -1.26
CA ALA A 74 -2.59 -8.70 -2.29
C ALA A 74 -3.48 -8.02 -3.33
N VAL A 75 -4.75 -7.75 -3.06
CA VAL A 75 -5.64 -7.42 -4.15
C VAL A 75 -6.37 -6.13 -3.88
N GLY A 76 -5.90 -5.08 -4.53
CA GLY A 76 -6.62 -3.83 -4.64
C GLY A 76 -8.01 -4.01 -5.27
N ASN A 77 -8.74 -2.92 -5.35
CA ASN A 77 -10.15 -2.91 -5.71
C ASN A 77 -10.41 -2.63 -7.21
N VAL A 78 -9.46 -2.98 -8.10
CA VAL A 78 -9.61 -2.81 -9.55
C VAL A 78 -9.43 -4.12 -10.31
N LEU A 79 -10.30 -4.33 -11.28
CA LEU A 79 -10.20 -5.38 -12.30
C LEU A 79 -9.86 -4.75 -13.67
N ILE A 80 -9.15 -5.46 -14.50
CA ILE A 80 -8.98 -5.12 -15.92
C ILE A 80 -9.57 -6.26 -16.75
N ASP A 81 -10.55 -5.93 -17.59
CA ASP A 81 -11.32 -6.89 -18.40
C ASP A 81 -11.91 -8.05 -17.56
N GLY A 82 -12.36 -7.72 -16.34
CA GLY A 82 -12.94 -8.68 -15.39
C GLY A 82 -11.91 -9.54 -14.66
N GLN A 83 -10.63 -9.30 -14.85
CA GLN A 83 -9.54 -10.08 -14.25
C GLN A 83 -8.78 -9.26 -13.20
N ARG A 84 -8.37 -9.91 -12.14
CA ARG A 84 -7.42 -9.34 -11.17
C ARG A 84 -6.01 -9.31 -11.74
N LEU A 85 -5.21 -8.41 -11.23
CA LEU A 85 -3.79 -8.41 -11.53
C LEU A 85 -3.13 -9.65 -10.92
N GLY A 86 -2.43 -10.41 -11.73
CA GLY A 86 -1.69 -11.60 -11.30
C GLY A 86 -0.32 -11.30 -10.71
N ALA A 87 -0.01 -10.03 -10.44
CA ALA A 87 1.28 -9.55 -9.92
C ALA A 87 1.06 -8.88 -8.56
N LYS A 88 1.94 -9.12 -7.59
CA LYS A 88 1.90 -8.52 -6.25
C LYS A 88 2.78 -7.27 -6.13
N SER A 89 3.94 -7.29 -6.78
CA SER A 89 4.92 -6.22 -6.70
C SER A 89 4.59 -5.01 -7.60
N GLN A 90 3.45 -5.02 -8.32
CA GLN A 90 3.01 -3.90 -9.16
C GLN A 90 1.94 -3.09 -8.46
N SER A 91 2.16 -1.78 -8.33
CA SER A 91 1.13 -0.89 -7.85
C SER A 91 -0.05 -0.83 -8.83
N LEU A 92 -1.27 -0.74 -8.31
CA LEU A 92 -2.46 -0.51 -9.14
C LEU A 92 -2.36 0.78 -9.94
N GLN A 93 -1.76 1.81 -9.35
CA GLN A 93 -1.52 3.09 -10.01
C GLN A 93 -0.63 2.94 -11.23
N ASP A 94 0.47 2.18 -11.13
CA ASP A 94 1.37 1.94 -12.25
C ASP A 94 0.71 1.13 -13.35
N VAL A 95 -0.06 0.11 -13.00
CA VAL A 95 -0.78 -0.71 -13.99
C VAL A 95 -1.82 0.12 -14.72
N LEU A 96 -2.64 0.89 -14.01
CA LEU A 96 -3.67 1.76 -14.60
C LEU A 96 -3.05 2.93 -15.38
N GLY A 97 -1.92 3.47 -14.92
CA GLY A 97 -1.17 4.53 -15.59
C GLY A 97 -0.60 4.12 -16.97
N ARG A 98 -0.45 2.81 -17.20
CA ARG A 98 0.05 2.27 -18.50
C ARG A 98 -1.05 1.96 -19.50
N VAL A 99 -2.30 1.85 -19.05
CA VAL A 99 -3.45 1.64 -19.94
C VAL A 99 -3.85 2.99 -20.53
N ALA A 100 -3.71 3.15 -21.86
CA ALA A 100 -4.09 4.38 -22.53
C ALA A 100 -5.61 4.61 -22.41
N ALA A 101 -6.04 5.82 -22.08
CA ALA A 101 -7.47 6.17 -21.92
C ALA A 101 -8.30 5.83 -23.17
N ARG A 102 -7.72 5.97 -24.36
CA ARG A 102 -8.38 5.62 -25.64
C ARG A 102 -8.67 4.12 -25.82
N GLU A 103 -8.00 3.25 -25.05
CA GLU A 103 -8.25 1.81 -25.05
C GLU A 103 -9.38 1.43 -24.04
N VAL A 104 -9.75 2.35 -23.17
CA VAL A 104 -10.84 2.13 -22.21
C VAL A 104 -12.18 2.37 -22.91
N LEU A 105 -13.00 1.34 -22.99
CA LEU A 105 -14.36 1.42 -23.50
C LEU A 105 -15.30 2.00 -22.43
N ARG A 106 -15.16 1.53 -21.21
CA ARG A 106 -15.96 1.93 -20.06
C ARG A 106 -15.30 1.51 -18.75
N ILE A 107 -15.72 2.13 -17.66
CA ILE A 107 -15.43 1.71 -16.30
C ILE A 107 -16.74 1.26 -15.64
N GLU A 108 -16.72 0.07 -15.07
CA GLU A 108 -17.85 -0.53 -14.39
C GLU A 108 -17.58 -0.54 -12.89
N VAL A 109 -18.36 0.20 -12.13
CA VAL A 109 -18.32 0.16 -10.67
C VAL A 109 -19.24 -0.96 -10.19
N LEU A 110 -18.64 -2.01 -9.64
CA LEU A 110 -19.30 -3.21 -9.15
C LEU A 110 -19.49 -3.13 -7.65
N ARG A 111 -20.67 -3.52 -7.17
CA ARG A 111 -21.09 -3.42 -5.77
C ARG A 111 -21.89 -4.65 -5.34
N GLY A 112 -21.92 -4.93 -4.05
CA GLY A 112 -22.72 -6.00 -3.49
C GLY A 112 -22.44 -7.36 -4.12
N SER A 113 -23.49 -8.01 -4.60
CA SER A 113 -23.38 -9.35 -5.20
C SER A 113 -22.57 -9.41 -6.49
N ALA A 114 -22.29 -8.26 -7.11
CA ALA A 114 -21.39 -8.18 -8.28
C ALA A 114 -19.90 -8.28 -7.91
N VAL A 115 -19.58 -8.10 -6.63
CA VAL A 115 -18.21 -8.20 -6.07
C VAL A 115 -17.91 -9.61 -5.57
N ALA A 116 -18.67 -10.60 -5.97
CA ALA A 116 -18.53 -11.97 -5.49
C ALA A 116 -17.26 -12.67 -6.00
N GLY A 117 -16.84 -13.67 -5.27
CA GLY A 117 -15.71 -14.53 -5.59
C GLY A 117 -14.42 -14.07 -4.94
N ASP A 118 -13.32 -14.26 -5.61
CA ASP A 118 -11.98 -13.90 -5.14
C ASP A 118 -11.84 -12.40 -4.84
N ALA A 119 -12.79 -11.61 -5.35
CA ALA A 119 -12.94 -10.15 -5.14
C ALA A 119 -13.74 -9.78 -3.87
N SER A 120 -14.22 -10.73 -3.09
CA SER A 120 -15.14 -10.51 -1.95
C SER A 120 -14.54 -9.72 -0.77
N GLY A 121 -13.26 -9.33 -0.84
CA GLY A 121 -12.60 -8.46 0.13
C GLY A 121 -13.04 -6.99 0.06
N ALA A 122 -13.25 -6.46 -1.14
CA ALA A 122 -13.59 -5.06 -1.36
C ALA A 122 -15.10 -4.83 -1.31
N ALA A 123 -15.53 -3.72 -0.73
CA ALA A 123 -16.96 -3.34 -0.72
C ALA A 123 -17.41 -2.81 -2.09
N VAL A 124 -16.50 -2.22 -2.85
CA VAL A 124 -16.70 -1.69 -4.21
C VAL A 124 -15.48 -2.03 -5.06
N LEU A 125 -15.72 -2.52 -6.27
CA LEU A 125 -14.69 -2.76 -7.28
C LEU A 125 -14.92 -1.89 -8.50
N ALA A 126 -13.84 -1.47 -9.16
CA ALA A 126 -13.92 -0.93 -10.52
C ALA A 126 -13.39 -1.97 -11.52
N ASN A 127 -14.11 -2.17 -12.61
CA ASN A 127 -13.65 -2.99 -13.73
C ASN A 127 -13.39 -2.07 -14.94
N VAL A 128 -12.13 -1.96 -15.32
CA VAL A 128 -11.70 -1.24 -16.53
C VAL A 128 -11.86 -2.17 -17.72
N VAL A 129 -12.88 -1.92 -18.54
CA VAL A 129 -13.14 -2.71 -19.76
C VAL A 129 -12.47 -2.03 -20.94
N ARG A 130 -11.57 -2.75 -21.61
CA ARG A 130 -10.78 -2.23 -22.72
C ARG A 130 -11.34 -2.64 -24.08
N THR A 131 -11.04 -1.84 -25.09
CA THR A 131 -11.21 -2.21 -26.50
C THR A 131 -9.89 -2.81 -26.97
N PRO A 132 -9.88 -4.05 -27.49
CA PRO A 132 -8.67 -4.63 -28.05
C PRO A 132 -8.16 -3.75 -29.19
N SER A 133 -7.01 -3.12 -29.03
CA SER A 133 -6.36 -2.32 -30.08
C SER A 133 -5.20 -3.09 -30.73
N ALA A 134 -4.83 -2.69 -31.93
CA ALA A 134 -3.67 -3.25 -32.62
C ALA A 134 -2.34 -2.87 -31.94
N GLY A 135 -2.37 -1.90 -31.06
CA GLY A 135 -1.26 -1.42 -30.24
C GLY A 135 -1.42 0.04 -29.87
N GLY A 136 -0.93 0.39 -28.71
CA GLY A 136 -0.94 1.74 -28.20
C GLY A 136 -0.14 1.87 -26.92
N GLY A 137 0.15 3.10 -26.55
CA GLY A 137 0.96 3.32 -25.36
C GLY A 137 0.73 4.68 -24.73
N THR A 138 1.35 4.82 -23.58
CA THR A 138 1.43 6.06 -22.80
C THR A 138 2.89 6.35 -22.50
N TRP A 139 3.23 7.59 -22.39
CA TRP A 139 4.50 8.01 -21.82
C TRP A 139 4.31 9.28 -21.01
N GLU A 140 5.12 9.44 -19.99
CA GLU A 140 5.24 10.63 -19.19
C GLU A 140 6.72 10.88 -18.92
N ALA A 141 7.13 12.13 -19.02
CA ALA A 141 8.46 12.58 -18.66
C ALA A 141 8.35 13.89 -17.89
N GLY A 142 9.19 14.06 -16.89
CA GLY A 142 9.14 15.21 -16.03
C GLY A 142 10.40 15.36 -15.19
N PHE A 143 10.36 16.33 -14.31
CA PHE A 143 11.36 16.54 -13.29
C PHE A 143 10.76 17.24 -12.09
N GLU A 144 11.37 17.05 -10.94
CA GLU A 144 11.10 17.80 -9.72
C GLU A 144 12.21 18.82 -9.47
N LEU A 145 11.82 19.96 -8.89
CA LEU A 145 12.71 20.95 -8.30
C LEU A 145 12.35 21.06 -6.82
N THR A 146 13.24 20.59 -5.99
CA THR A 146 13.10 20.62 -4.53
C THR A 146 13.93 21.75 -3.93
N ASN A 147 13.94 21.85 -2.60
CA ASN A 147 14.77 22.81 -1.86
C ASN A 147 16.29 22.54 -1.97
N GLU A 148 16.71 21.44 -2.59
CA GLU A 148 18.12 21.15 -2.91
C GLU A 148 18.60 21.79 -4.24
N ASP A 149 17.73 22.58 -4.92
CA ASP A 149 18.02 23.30 -6.17
C ASP A 149 18.54 22.41 -7.31
N ARG A 150 18.20 21.12 -7.29
CA ARG A 150 18.61 20.15 -8.33
C ARG A 150 17.37 19.55 -9.00
N PRO A 151 17.32 19.58 -10.34
CA PRO A 151 16.24 18.89 -11.03
C PRO A 151 16.45 17.38 -10.97
N THR A 152 15.47 16.65 -10.44
CA THR A 152 15.43 15.19 -10.41
C THR A 152 14.50 14.67 -11.50
N PRO A 153 15.02 13.94 -12.50
CA PRO A 153 14.22 13.50 -13.63
C PRO A 153 13.32 12.32 -13.27
N ASN A 154 12.11 12.33 -13.83
CA ASN A 154 11.09 11.31 -13.67
C ASN A 154 10.53 10.90 -15.03
N GLY A 155 10.19 9.63 -15.17
CA GLY A 155 9.58 9.13 -16.39
C GLY A 155 8.90 7.79 -16.22
N LYS A 156 7.85 7.60 -16.99
CA LYS A 156 7.18 6.31 -17.11
C LYS A 156 6.69 6.08 -18.54
N PHE A 157 6.62 4.83 -18.93
CA PHE A 157 6.06 4.44 -20.21
C PHE A 157 5.26 3.15 -20.06
N GLY A 158 4.30 2.99 -20.95
CA GLY A 158 3.55 1.76 -21.11
C GLY A 158 3.23 1.54 -22.57
N TRP A 159 3.31 0.31 -23.03
CA TRP A 159 2.88 -0.08 -24.35
C TRP A 159 2.15 -1.42 -24.29
N SER A 160 1.00 -1.50 -24.94
CA SER A 160 0.20 -2.70 -25.04
C SER A 160 -0.24 -2.93 -26.47
N GLY A 161 -0.44 -4.19 -26.84
CA GLY A 161 -0.89 -4.54 -28.16
C GLY A 161 -1.46 -5.94 -28.23
N ARG A 162 -2.09 -6.22 -29.37
CA ARG A 162 -2.63 -7.52 -29.68
C ARG A 162 -2.19 -7.94 -31.08
N ARG A 163 -1.70 -9.15 -31.20
CA ARG A 163 -1.42 -9.80 -32.46
C ARG A 163 -2.17 -11.13 -32.51
N GLU A 164 -3.16 -11.24 -33.38
CA GLU A 164 -4.07 -12.38 -33.43
C GLU A 164 -4.80 -12.56 -32.10
N ALA A 165 -4.62 -13.70 -31.44
CA ALA A 165 -5.21 -14.01 -30.13
C ALA A 165 -4.25 -13.75 -28.96
N THR A 166 -3.02 -13.30 -29.22
CA THR A 166 -2.00 -13.00 -28.23
C THR A 166 -2.03 -11.52 -27.87
N GLU A 167 -2.14 -11.21 -26.62
CA GLU A 167 -2.01 -9.87 -26.05
C GLU A 167 -0.69 -9.75 -25.31
N PHE A 168 -0.07 -8.57 -25.38
CA PHE A 168 1.16 -8.29 -24.67
C PHE A 168 1.15 -6.86 -24.14
N SER A 169 1.85 -6.64 -23.05
CA SER A 169 2.14 -5.32 -22.53
C SER A 169 3.55 -5.28 -21.96
N VAL A 170 4.16 -4.12 -22.03
CA VAL A 170 5.43 -3.80 -21.40
C VAL A 170 5.35 -2.39 -20.85
N GLY A 171 5.97 -2.16 -19.72
CA GLY A 171 6.03 -0.84 -19.11
C GLY A 171 7.18 -0.72 -18.14
N GLY A 172 7.49 0.51 -17.78
CA GLY A 172 8.52 0.82 -16.82
C GLY A 172 8.39 2.23 -16.31
N ASN A 173 9.01 2.45 -15.15
CA ASN A 173 9.14 3.76 -14.52
C ASN A 173 10.57 3.97 -14.04
N ALA A 174 10.95 5.24 -14.00
CA ALA A 174 12.13 5.74 -13.33
C ALA A 174 11.71 7.00 -12.58
N PHE A 175 11.76 6.95 -11.28
CA PHE A 175 11.44 8.05 -10.39
C PHE A 175 12.66 8.39 -9.55
N THR A 176 12.98 9.67 -9.45
CA THR A 176 14.05 10.15 -8.55
C THR A 176 13.53 11.33 -7.75
N HIS A 177 13.93 11.41 -6.49
CA HIS A 177 13.55 12.46 -5.56
C HIS A 177 14.75 12.84 -4.72
N ASP A 178 15.01 14.14 -4.52
CA ASP A 178 16.10 14.69 -3.71
C ASP A 178 15.51 15.80 -2.85
N HIS A 179 15.52 15.64 -1.52
CA HIS A 179 14.78 16.50 -0.62
C HIS A 179 15.50 16.67 0.72
N LEU A 180 15.34 17.84 1.35
CA LEU A 180 15.83 18.15 2.68
C LEU A 180 14.65 18.56 3.57
N SER A 181 14.41 17.81 4.65
CA SER A 181 13.61 18.27 5.79
C SER A 181 14.56 18.68 6.92
N ALA A 182 14.30 19.81 7.53
CA ALA A 182 15.14 20.32 8.62
C ALA A 182 14.32 21.03 9.69
N GLY A 183 14.82 21.04 10.92
CA GLY A 183 14.08 21.63 12.02
C GLY A 183 14.91 21.94 13.27
N TRP A 184 14.25 22.54 14.25
CA TRP A 184 14.81 22.88 15.54
C TRP A 184 14.01 22.23 16.66
N PHE A 185 14.71 21.71 17.66
CA PHE A 185 14.13 21.01 18.81
C PHE A 185 14.72 21.57 20.10
N ASP A 186 13.86 21.82 21.06
CA ASP A 186 14.22 22.22 22.42
C ASP A 186 14.17 20.99 23.33
N ILE A 187 15.21 20.77 24.14
CA ILE A 187 15.32 19.73 25.12
C ILE A 187 15.15 20.38 26.49
N GLU A 188 14.17 19.94 27.26
CA GLU A 188 13.77 20.48 28.55
C GLU A 188 13.84 19.41 29.65
N ASP A 189 14.15 19.81 30.89
CA ASP A 189 14.00 18.94 32.05
C ASP A 189 12.51 18.78 32.47
N ALA A 190 12.26 17.98 33.50
CA ALA A 190 10.91 17.76 34.02
C ALA A 190 10.22 19.03 34.57
N ASP A 191 10.97 20.04 34.93
CA ASP A 191 10.49 21.33 35.40
C ASP A 191 10.28 22.37 34.30
N GLY A 192 10.59 21.99 33.02
CA GLY A 192 10.47 22.84 31.83
C GLY A 192 11.63 23.82 31.64
N ASN A 193 12.79 23.60 32.29
CA ASN A 193 13.98 24.39 32.04
C ASN A 193 14.71 23.84 30.80
N THR A 194 15.10 24.70 29.88
CA THR A 194 15.87 24.29 28.71
C THR A 194 17.23 23.76 29.11
N LEU A 195 17.50 22.50 28.75
CA LEU A 195 18.78 21.83 28.90
C LEU A 195 19.68 22.08 27.68
N ALA A 196 19.08 21.89 26.50
CA ALA A 196 19.77 22.03 25.22
C ALA A 196 18.80 22.43 24.10
N ARG A 197 19.34 22.82 22.96
CA ARG A 197 18.61 23.01 21.71
C ARG A 197 19.36 22.35 20.59
N LYS A 198 18.68 21.65 19.69
CA LYS A 198 19.31 20.99 18.54
C LYS A 198 18.69 21.40 17.22
N ASN A 199 19.53 21.47 16.19
CA ASN A 199 19.14 21.56 14.80
C ASN A 199 19.35 20.21 14.14
N GLU A 200 18.31 19.67 13.50
CA GLU A 200 18.36 18.42 12.77
C GLU A 200 18.02 18.62 11.30
N GLY A 201 18.54 17.75 10.44
CA GLY A 201 18.16 17.72 9.04
C GLY A 201 18.37 16.36 8.40
N PHE A 202 17.50 16.07 7.45
CA PHE A 202 17.41 14.80 6.70
C PHE A 202 17.47 15.09 5.19
N PRO A 203 18.63 15.38 4.61
CA PRO A 203 18.77 15.36 3.16
C PRO A 203 18.73 13.91 2.69
N HIS A 204 17.80 13.60 1.78
CA HIS A 204 17.66 12.25 1.25
C HIS A 204 17.48 12.22 -0.26
N LYS A 205 17.96 11.15 -0.88
CA LYS A 205 17.85 10.87 -2.31
C LYS A 205 17.25 9.50 -2.53
N ASN A 206 16.09 9.49 -3.17
CA ASN A 206 15.40 8.28 -3.55
C ASN A 206 15.52 8.01 -5.05
N GLY A 207 15.59 6.75 -5.43
CA GLY A 207 15.46 6.30 -6.80
C GLY A 207 14.68 5.00 -6.87
N ASP A 208 13.57 5.00 -7.61
CA ASP A 208 12.74 3.83 -7.89
C ASP A 208 12.72 3.56 -9.38
N TYR A 209 13.08 2.34 -9.77
CA TYR A 209 13.19 1.91 -11.15
C TYR A 209 12.51 0.56 -11.30
N ALA A 210 11.54 0.45 -12.21
CA ALA A 210 10.87 -0.81 -12.48
C ALA A 210 10.71 -1.06 -13.99
N LEU A 211 10.80 -2.33 -14.38
CA LEU A 211 10.44 -2.83 -15.68
C LEU A 211 9.55 -4.06 -15.51
N ASN A 212 8.44 -4.09 -16.23
CA ASN A 212 7.47 -5.16 -16.15
C ASN A 212 6.92 -5.51 -17.54
N GLY A 213 6.39 -6.73 -17.64
CA GLY A 213 5.79 -7.23 -18.85
C GLY A 213 4.75 -8.30 -18.61
N GLN A 214 3.82 -8.42 -19.57
CA GLN A 214 2.78 -9.45 -19.56
C GLN A 214 2.56 -9.94 -20.98
N VAL A 215 2.35 -11.25 -21.09
CA VAL A 215 1.89 -11.89 -22.34
C VAL A 215 0.73 -12.81 -22.00
N ALA A 216 -0.36 -12.72 -22.76
CA ALA A 216 -1.54 -13.56 -22.55
C ALA A 216 -1.99 -14.14 -23.91
N PHE A 217 -2.19 -15.47 -23.96
CA PHE A 217 -2.50 -16.21 -25.17
C PHE A 217 -3.42 -17.40 -24.89
N PRO A 218 -4.17 -17.89 -25.91
CA PRO A 218 -4.96 -19.10 -25.79
C PRO A 218 -4.09 -20.32 -25.48
N ALA A 219 -4.50 -21.16 -24.53
CA ALA A 219 -3.83 -22.40 -24.15
C ALA A 219 -4.87 -23.49 -23.85
N GLY A 220 -5.02 -24.47 -24.76
CA GLY A 220 -6.13 -25.42 -24.72
C GLY A 220 -7.49 -24.70 -24.84
N ASP A 221 -8.44 -25.08 -23.99
CA ASP A 221 -9.77 -24.43 -23.93
C ASP A 221 -9.76 -23.12 -23.10
N GLY A 222 -8.59 -22.69 -22.67
CA GLY A 222 -8.44 -21.56 -21.78
C GLY A 222 -7.48 -20.49 -22.28
N ARG A 223 -7.10 -19.59 -21.36
CA ARG A 223 -6.15 -18.50 -21.57
C ARG A 223 -5.03 -18.60 -20.55
N LEU A 224 -3.80 -18.55 -21.01
CA LEU A 224 -2.60 -18.46 -20.18
C LEU A 224 -2.08 -17.03 -20.22
N THR A 225 -1.80 -16.50 -19.02
CA THR A 225 -1.16 -15.21 -18.84
C THR A 225 0.15 -15.42 -18.09
N VAL A 226 1.24 -14.86 -18.61
CA VAL A 226 2.56 -14.83 -17.97
C VAL A 226 2.92 -13.40 -17.67
N THR A 227 3.31 -13.12 -16.44
CA THR A 227 3.74 -11.81 -15.95
C THR A 227 5.16 -11.86 -15.43
N GLY A 228 5.88 -10.74 -15.53
CA GLY A 228 7.20 -10.60 -14.94
C GLY A 228 7.49 -9.15 -14.59
N GLN A 229 8.25 -8.96 -13.51
CA GLN A 229 8.73 -7.65 -13.07
C GLN A 229 10.13 -7.76 -12.50
N VAL A 230 10.90 -6.71 -12.70
CA VAL A 230 12.14 -6.45 -11.96
C VAL A 230 12.11 -5.00 -11.50
N SER A 231 12.54 -4.76 -10.24
CA SER A 231 12.66 -3.41 -9.70
C SER A 231 13.96 -3.24 -8.93
N TYR A 232 14.38 -1.98 -8.86
CA TYR A 232 15.53 -1.54 -8.10
C TYR A 232 15.17 -0.26 -7.36
N PHE A 233 15.28 -0.29 -6.05
CA PHE A 233 15.12 0.86 -5.18
C PHE A 233 16.48 1.24 -4.59
N ARG A 234 16.71 2.54 -4.51
CA ARG A 234 17.86 3.17 -3.87
C ARG A 234 17.38 4.28 -2.96
N HIS A 235 17.88 4.27 -1.71
CA HIS A 235 17.71 5.37 -0.78
C HIS A 235 19.08 5.71 -0.19
N ASP A 236 19.46 6.97 -0.26
CA ASP A 236 20.64 7.53 0.42
C ASP A 236 20.16 8.71 1.26
N GLU A 237 20.51 8.69 2.52
CA GLU A 237 20.19 9.74 3.49
C GLU A 237 21.45 10.15 4.23
N GLN A 238 21.50 11.39 4.63
CA GLN A 238 22.53 11.90 5.50
C GLN A 238 21.89 12.70 6.63
N PHE A 239 21.43 12.01 7.66
CA PHE A 239 20.99 12.70 8.85
C PHE A 239 22.14 13.47 9.47
N PHE A 240 21.86 14.67 9.94
CA PHE A 240 22.78 15.46 10.76
C PHE A 240 22.03 16.13 11.92
N GLN A 241 22.68 16.19 13.06
CA GLN A 241 22.23 17.04 14.15
C GLN A 241 23.38 17.83 14.77
N ARG A 242 23.09 19.03 15.23
CA ARG A 242 23.99 19.84 16.03
C ARG A 242 23.27 20.34 17.27
N GLU A 243 23.80 19.98 18.43
CA GLU A 243 23.26 20.34 19.72
C GLU A 243 24.01 21.54 20.30
N TYR A 244 23.26 22.40 20.97
CA TYR A 244 23.74 23.59 21.68
C TYR A 244 23.27 23.51 23.13
N ALA A 245 24.16 23.78 24.08
CA ALA A 245 23.80 23.93 25.48
C ALA A 245 22.79 25.07 25.69
N ALA A 246 22.11 25.14 26.82
CA ALA A 246 21.19 26.23 27.18
C ALA A 246 21.83 27.64 27.10
N SER A 247 23.15 27.72 27.23
CA SER A 247 23.91 28.95 27.03
C SER A 247 24.06 29.40 25.57
N GLY A 248 23.68 28.55 24.62
CA GLY A 248 23.87 28.70 23.16
C GLY A 248 25.26 28.29 22.68
N ALA A 249 26.14 27.76 23.53
CA ALA A 249 27.42 27.21 23.11
C ALA A 249 27.26 25.86 22.42
N PRO A 250 28.02 25.54 21.35
CA PRO A 250 28.03 24.20 20.76
C PRO A 250 28.32 23.13 21.84
N ASN A 251 27.62 22.02 21.80
CA ASN A 251 27.77 20.91 22.72
C ASN A 251 28.27 19.65 22.00
N ARG A 252 27.52 19.14 21.05
CA ARG A 252 27.90 17.98 20.25
C ARG A 252 27.34 18.09 18.82
N ARG A 253 27.90 17.29 17.93
CA ARG A 253 27.40 17.11 16.57
C ARG A 253 27.37 15.63 16.25
N GLU A 254 26.37 15.22 15.49
CA GLU A 254 26.23 13.87 14.99
C GLU A 254 25.92 13.88 13.50
N GLU A 255 26.48 12.92 12.78
CA GLU A 255 26.21 12.67 11.38
C GLU A 255 25.93 11.18 11.18
N ILE A 256 24.83 10.86 10.48
CA ILE A 256 24.44 9.48 10.19
C ILE A 256 24.24 9.33 8.68
N PRO A 257 25.31 9.03 7.92
CA PRO A 257 25.15 8.57 6.56
C PRO A 257 24.46 7.19 6.54
N PHE A 258 23.39 7.11 5.76
CA PHE A 258 22.59 5.90 5.54
C PHE A 258 22.49 5.60 4.05
N GLY A 259 22.54 4.32 3.70
CA GLY A 259 22.37 3.88 2.32
C GLY A 259 21.67 2.55 2.21
N GLU A 260 20.56 2.50 1.46
CA GLU A 260 19.78 1.30 1.20
C GLU A 260 19.69 0.97 -0.30
N ARG A 261 19.73 -0.32 -0.60
CA ARG A 261 19.61 -0.87 -1.96
C ARG A 261 18.74 -2.11 -1.94
N THR A 262 17.57 -2.01 -2.60
CA THR A 262 16.64 -3.13 -2.73
C THR A 262 16.51 -3.57 -4.19
N ARG A 263 16.54 -4.87 -4.44
CA ARG A 263 16.28 -5.48 -5.75
C ARG A 263 15.16 -6.50 -5.60
N THR A 264 14.14 -6.38 -6.44
CA THR A 264 13.01 -7.32 -6.45
C THR A 264 12.84 -7.90 -7.84
N GLY A 265 12.57 -9.20 -7.89
CA GLY A 265 12.18 -9.91 -9.10
C GLY A 265 10.94 -10.73 -8.85
N GLU A 266 9.95 -10.65 -9.74
CA GLU A 266 8.70 -11.37 -9.67
C GLU A 266 8.37 -12.03 -10.99
N ALA A 267 7.86 -13.26 -10.95
CA ALA A 267 7.32 -13.97 -12.10
C ALA A 267 6.01 -14.66 -11.73
N GLY A 268 5.00 -14.52 -12.58
CA GLY A 268 3.67 -15.07 -12.37
C GLY A 268 3.14 -15.79 -13.62
N VAL A 269 2.32 -16.81 -13.38
CA VAL A 269 1.60 -17.55 -14.43
C VAL A 269 0.17 -17.75 -13.96
N THR A 270 -0.80 -17.37 -14.78
CA THR A 270 -2.23 -17.59 -14.51
C THR A 270 -2.86 -18.33 -15.68
N TRP A 271 -3.52 -19.44 -15.38
CA TRP A 271 -4.30 -20.21 -16.36
C TRP A 271 -5.76 -20.19 -15.98
N GLN A 272 -6.59 -19.74 -16.92
CA GLN A 272 -8.04 -19.65 -16.78
C GLN A 272 -8.70 -20.52 -17.86
N ALA A 273 -9.56 -21.42 -17.45
CA ALA A 273 -10.26 -22.33 -18.38
C ALA A 273 -11.60 -22.79 -17.82
N PRO A 274 -12.60 -23.02 -18.69
CA PRO A 274 -13.80 -23.76 -18.31
C PRO A 274 -13.48 -25.24 -18.11
N VAL A 275 -13.91 -25.81 -16.98
CA VAL A 275 -13.80 -27.24 -16.69
C VAL A 275 -15.19 -27.80 -16.42
N GLY A 276 -15.82 -28.35 -17.43
CA GLY A 276 -17.24 -28.74 -17.38
C GLY A 276 -18.15 -27.54 -17.14
N ALA A 277 -18.81 -27.49 -16.00
CA ALA A 277 -19.71 -26.37 -15.61
C ALA A 277 -19.02 -25.35 -14.65
N TRP A 278 -17.72 -25.48 -14.44
CA TRP A 278 -16.93 -24.63 -13.54
C TRP A 278 -15.98 -23.74 -14.31
N ASP A 279 -15.85 -22.50 -13.86
CA ASP A 279 -14.77 -21.62 -14.26
C ASP A 279 -13.59 -21.89 -13.33
N MET A 280 -12.46 -22.34 -13.88
CA MET A 280 -11.25 -22.61 -13.15
C MET A 280 -10.24 -21.48 -13.35
N ASN A 281 -9.59 -21.07 -12.28
CA ASN A 281 -8.44 -20.16 -12.29
C ASN A 281 -7.31 -20.77 -11.46
N VAL A 282 -6.13 -20.96 -12.06
CA VAL A 282 -4.92 -21.41 -11.37
C VAL A 282 -3.84 -20.36 -11.56
N THR A 283 -3.29 -19.86 -10.45
CA THR A 283 -2.21 -18.87 -10.45
C THR A 283 -1.03 -19.41 -9.67
N ALA A 284 0.16 -19.25 -10.23
CA ALA A 284 1.43 -19.47 -9.56
C ALA A 284 2.26 -18.18 -9.62
N LEU A 285 2.92 -17.84 -8.52
CA LEU A 285 3.74 -16.63 -8.38
C LEU A 285 5.02 -16.97 -7.63
N ALA A 286 6.11 -16.35 -8.02
CA ALA A 286 7.36 -16.38 -7.27
C ALA A 286 7.97 -14.99 -7.22
N THR A 287 8.25 -14.51 -6.01
CA THR A 287 8.91 -13.23 -5.73
C THR A 287 10.22 -13.48 -4.98
N ARG A 288 11.25 -12.73 -5.32
CA ARG A 288 12.53 -12.72 -4.62
C ARG A 288 12.98 -11.28 -4.43
N LYS A 289 13.28 -10.92 -3.18
CA LYS A 289 13.72 -9.57 -2.78
C LYS A 289 15.07 -9.68 -2.07
N ARG A 290 15.99 -8.81 -2.43
CA ARG A 290 17.28 -8.65 -1.75
C ARG A 290 17.42 -7.21 -1.32
N ASN A 291 17.50 -7.00 -0.03
CA ASN A 291 17.73 -5.70 0.59
C ASN A 291 19.12 -5.70 1.24
N ARG A 292 19.81 -4.58 1.14
CA ARG A 292 21.08 -4.29 1.82
C ARG A 292 21.09 -2.84 2.21
N TRP A 293 21.31 -2.59 3.50
CA TRP A 293 21.49 -1.23 3.98
C TRP A 293 22.63 -1.14 4.99
N HIS A 294 23.15 0.05 5.16
CA HIS A 294 24.18 0.37 6.13
C HIS A 294 23.96 1.77 6.67
N ALA A 295 24.38 2.00 7.90
CA ALA A 295 24.38 3.29 8.58
C ALA A 295 25.68 3.42 9.41
N SER A 296 26.18 4.64 9.56
CA SER A 296 27.25 4.97 10.51
C SER A 296 26.82 6.15 11.35
N ALA A 297 26.77 6.01 12.67
CA ALA A 297 26.58 7.15 13.57
C ALA A 297 27.97 7.68 13.97
N LEU A 298 28.29 8.88 13.53
CA LEU A 298 29.56 9.58 13.77
C LEU A 298 29.31 10.70 14.79
N GLU A 299 29.87 10.56 15.98
CA GLU A 299 29.76 11.57 17.03
C GLU A 299 31.00 12.44 17.13
N PHE A 300 30.78 13.74 17.38
CA PHE A 300 31.80 14.75 17.53
C PHE A 300 31.50 15.60 18.77
N ASP A 301 32.54 16.08 19.44
CA ASP A 301 32.43 16.99 20.57
C ASP A 301 32.13 18.44 20.16
N ALA A 302 32.14 19.35 21.13
CA ALA A 302 31.91 20.78 20.94
C ALA A 302 32.97 21.49 20.05
N LEU A 303 34.12 20.86 19.83
CA LEU A 303 35.22 21.35 19.00
C LEU A 303 35.28 20.67 17.64
N ASP A 304 34.26 19.86 17.30
CA ASP A 304 34.20 19.02 16.10
C ASP A 304 35.31 17.92 16.06
N GLU A 305 35.83 17.49 17.21
CA GLU A 305 36.76 16.37 17.31
C GLU A 305 35.93 15.04 17.38
N PRO A 306 36.29 14.01 16.60
CA PRO A 306 35.55 12.74 16.59
C PRO A 306 35.68 12.04 17.96
N GLN A 307 34.57 11.49 18.44
CA GLN A 307 34.47 10.82 19.73
C GLN A 307 34.18 9.32 19.58
N SER A 308 33.23 8.98 18.72
CA SER A 308 32.82 7.59 18.49
C SER A 308 32.28 7.40 17.07
N GLU A 309 32.29 6.15 16.61
CA GLU A 309 31.60 5.70 15.41
C GLU A 309 30.87 4.38 15.72
N ALA A 310 29.55 4.36 15.51
CA ALA A 310 28.80 3.10 15.46
C ALA A 310 28.46 2.78 14.00
N PHE A 311 28.85 1.60 13.52
CA PHE A 311 28.56 1.15 12.15
C PHE A 311 27.65 -0.06 12.18
N GLN A 312 26.58 -0.01 11.38
CA GLN A 312 25.65 -1.12 11.18
C GLN A 312 25.55 -1.50 9.70
N HIS A 313 25.54 -2.78 9.44
CA HIS A 313 25.20 -3.34 8.16
C HIS A 313 24.12 -4.40 8.31
N VAL A 314 23.04 -4.29 7.53
CA VAL A 314 21.95 -5.26 7.51
C VAL A 314 21.73 -5.76 6.09
N GLY A 315 21.62 -7.07 5.99
CA GLY A 315 21.33 -7.78 4.76
C GLY A 315 20.12 -8.69 4.92
N THR A 316 19.10 -8.53 4.08
CA THR A 316 18.00 -9.49 4.03
C THR A 316 17.79 -10.04 2.63
N ASN A 317 17.52 -11.36 2.55
CA ASN A 317 17.05 -12.01 1.34
C ASN A 317 15.69 -12.63 1.67
N SER A 318 14.64 -12.18 1.01
CA SER A 318 13.31 -12.74 1.22
C SER A 318 12.73 -13.31 -0.07
N GLY A 319 11.83 -14.25 0.08
CA GLY A 319 11.20 -14.94 -1.04
C GLY A 319 9.81 -15.45 -0.72
N GLU A 320 8.93 -15.40 -1.71
CA GLU A 320 7.62 -16.00 -1.66
C GLU A 320 7.41 -16.86 -2.89
N SER A 321 6.80 -18.02 -2.72
CA SER A 321 6.34 -18.88 -3.82
C SER A 321 4.94 -19.36 -3.49
N ILE A 322 3.95 -19.07 -4.37
CA ILE A 322 2.54 -19.33 -4.14
C ILE A 322 1.96 -20.11 -5.31
N VAL A 323 1.08 -21.03 -5.01
CA VAL A 323 0.16 -21.65 -6.00
C VAL A 323 -1.25 -21.59 -5.43
N ARG A 324 -2.19 -21.04 -6.21
CA ARG A 324 -3.60 -20.92 -5.85
C ARG A 324 -4.48 -21.47 -6.98
N GLY A 325 -5.46 -22.27 -6.62
CA GLY A 325 -6.50 -22.75 -7.54
C GLY A 325 -7.89 -22.40 -7.04
N THR A 326 -8.76 -21.87 -7.93
CA THR A 326 -10.15 -21.57 -7.62
C THR A 326 -11.09 -22.17 -8.67
N PHE A 327 -12.26 -22.59 -8.24
CA PHE A 327 -13.35 -23.11 -9.06
C PHE A 327 -14.63 -22.39 -8.71
N ALA A 328 -15.24 -21.76 -9.68
CA ALA A 328 -16.46 -21.01 -9.49
C ALA A 328 -17.57 -21.46 -10.45
N ARG A 329 -18.82 -21.44 -9.98
CA ARG A 329 -19.99 -21.86 -10.78
C ARG A 329 -21.23 -21.07 -10.40
N SER A 330 -21.98 -20.64 -11.42
CA SER A 330 -23.34 -20.12 -11.22
C SER A 330 -24.30 -21.24 -10.91
N VAL A 331 -25.12 -21.06 -9.88
CA VAL A 331 -26.19 -21.99 -9.44
C VAL A 331 -27.52 -21.26 -9.41
N LYS A 332 -28.63 -21.98 -9.27
CA LYS A 332 -29.98 -21.41 -9.33
C LYS A 332 -30.22 -20.21 -8.40
N LEU A 333 -29.61 -20.23 -7.21
CA LEU A 333 -29.78 -19.18 -6.19
C LEU A 333 -28.54 -18.29 -6.03
N GLY A 334 -27.62 -18.28 -6.99
CA GLY A 334 -26.45 -17.43 -6.89
C GLY A 334 -25.17 -18.01 -7.50
N ARG A 335 -24.04 -17.90 -6.80
CA ARG A 335 -22.71 -18.38 -7.24
C ARG A 335 -22.00 -19.08 -6.09
N VAL A 336 -21.45 -20.25 -6.38
CA VAL A 336 -20.58 -20.99 -5.47
C VAL A 336 -19.16 -20.92 -5.97
N GLU A 337 -18.21 -20.75 -5.06
CA GLU A 337 -16.78 -20.79 -5.33
C GLU A 337 -16.06 -21.54 -4.22
N PHE A 338 -15.06 -22.32 -4.57
CA PHE A 338 -14.12 -22.90 -3.62
C PHE A 338 -12.70 -22.85 -4.19
N GLY A 339 -11.72 -22.90 -3.32
CA GLY A 339 -10.33 -22.86 -3.74
C GLY A 339 -9.38 -23.28 -2.62
N ALA A 340 -8.12 -23.42 -3.03
CA ALA A 340 -7.02 -23.69 -2.12
C ALA A 340 -5.77 -22.93 -2.57
N GLU A 341 -4.92 -22.60 -1.60
CA GLU A 341 -3.63 -21.95 -1.78
C GLU A 341 -2.57 -22.68 -0.96
N ALA A 342 -1.38 -22.82 -1.54
CA ALA A 342 -0.18 -23.22 -0.82
C ALA A 342 0.91 -22.17 -1.07
N ALA A 343 1.61 -21.78 -0.02
CA ALA A 343 2.68 -20.79 -0.07
C ALA A 343 3.89 -21.23 0.76
N VAL A 344 5.07 -20.86 0.28
CA VAL A 344 6.33 -20.94 1.02
C VAL A 344 6.94 -19.53 1.02
N ASN A 345 7.19 -19.02 2.22
CA ASN A 345 7.78 -17.72 2.47
C ASN A 345 9.12 -17.92 3.19
N THR A 346 10.14 -17.16 2.83
CA THR A 346 11.47 -17.24 3.43
C THR A 346 12.02 -15.84 3.70
N LEU A 347 12.78 -15.71 4.78
CA LEU A 347 13.65 -14.57 5.07
C LEU A 347 14.97 -15.11 5.61
N ASP A 348 16.08 -14.66 5.03
CA ASP A 348 17.42 -14.83 5.59
C ASP A 348 17.94 -13.43 5.95
N GLY A 349 18.11 -13.18 7.24
CA GLY A 349 18.63 -11.93 7.81
C GLY A 349 20.04 -12.10 8.33
N GLU A 350 20.90 -11.13 8.04
CA GLU A 350 22.25 -11.01 8.59
C GLU A 350 22.50 -9.56 9.04
N GLN A 351 23.10 -9.41 10.22
CA GLN A 351 23.38 -8.09 10.76
C GLN A 351 24.77 -8.07 11.42
N LEU A 352 25.46 -6.96 11.24
CA LEU A 352 26.69 -6.60 11.91
C LEU A 352 26.53 -5.23 12.54
N LEU A 353 26.82 -5.10 13.84
CA LEU A 353 26.98 -3.83 14.54
C LEU A 353 28.36 -3.76 15.14
N THR A 354 29.07 -2.65 14.93
CA THR A 354 30.36 -2.39 15.57
C THR A 354 30.36 -0.98 16.17
N ILE A 355 31.07 -0.80 17.28
CA ILE A 355 31.28 0.49 17.91
C ILE A 355 32.78 0.72 18.04
N ASP A 356 33.25 1.89 17.63
CA ASP A 356 34.62 2.40 17.82
C ASP A 356 34.58 3.61 18.75
N ALA A 357 35.14 3.48 19.93
CA ALA A 357 35.28 4.57 20.92
C ALA A 357 36.72 5.14 20.94
N GLY A 358 37.50 4.90 19.85
CA GLY A 358 38.86 5.40 19.69
C GLY A 358 39.95 4.32 19.80
N ASP A 359 39.60 3.09 20.19
CA ASP A 359 40.52 1.94 20.30
C ASP A 359 40.39 0.97 19.11
N GLY A 360 39.56 1.29 18.13
CA GLY A 360 39.19 0.50 16.96
C GLY A 360 37.82 -0.15 17.09
N PRO A 361 37.21 -0.58 15.96
CA PRO A 361 35.85 -1.10 15.93
C PRO A 361 35.72 -2.44 16.66
N GLU A 362 34.87 -2.49 17.67
CA GLU A 362 34.51 -3.70 18.41
C GLU A 362 33.11 -4.18 18.02
N PRO A 363 32.90 -5.49 17.75
CA PRO A 363 31.57 -6.01 17.41
C PRO A 363 30.65 -6.03 18.64
N VAL A 364 29.39 -5.57 18.44
CA VAL A 364 28.33 -5.68 19.43
C VAL A 364 27.49 -6.92 19.12
N VAL A 365 27.33 -7.78 20.10
CA VAL A 365 26.49 -8.97 19.98
C VAL A 365 25.04 -8.59 20.19
N LEU A 366 24.25 -8.71 19.12
CA LEU A 366 22.80 -8.50 19.17
C LEU A 366 22.08 -9.85 19.12
N PRO A 367 21.01 -10.04 19.93
CA PRO A 367 20.20 -11.25 19.86
C PRO A 367 19.45 -11.30 18.52
N ASN A 368 19.28 -12.51 17.95
CA ASN A 368 18.60 -12.71 16.65
C ASN A 368 19.16 -11.88 15.48
N ALA A 369 20.45 -11.57 15.52
CA ALA A 369 21.14 -10.83 14.46
C ALA A 369 21.26 -11.63 13.15
N ASN A 370 21.39 -12.96 13.28
CA ASN A 370 21.51 -13.89 12.16
C ASN A 370 20.41 -14.93 12.25
N LEU A 371 19.33 -14.73 11.51
CA LEU A 371 18.14 -15.55 11.61
C LEU A 371 17.61 -15.89 10.22
N SER A 372 17.31 -17.17 10.00
CA SER A 372 16.54 -17.64 8.85
C SER A 372 15.15 -18.05 9.30
N VAL A 373 14.13 -17.54 8.61
CA VAL A 373 12.72 -17.83 8.86
C VAL A 373 12.13 -18.48 7.62
N GLU A 374 11.48 -19.62 7.78
CA GLU A 374 10.70 -20.28 6.73
C GLU A 374 9.26 -20.51 7.22
N GLU A 375 8.29 -20.06 6.42
CA GLU A 375 6.89 -20.38 6.62
C GLU A 375 6.37 -21.24 5.48
N THR A 376 5.78 -22.39 5.82
CA THR A 376 4.94 -23.16 4.90
C THR A 376 3.48 -22.97 5.29
N ARG A 377 2.65 -22.45 4.36
CA ARG A 377 1.25 -22.10 4.60
C ARG A 377 0.34 -22.82 3.63
N GLY A 378 -0.80 -23.30 4.13
CA GLY A 378 -1.92 -23.83 3.35
C GLY A 378 -3.23 -23.16 3.73
N GLU A 379 -4.01 -22.74 2.74
CA GLU A 379 -5.36 -22.18 2.91
C GLU A 379 -6.35 -22.93 2.02
N ALA A 380 -7.56 -23.15 2.53
CA ALA A 380 -8.69 -23.63 1.73
C ALA A 380 -9.94 -22.84 2.08
N PHE A 381 -10.78 -22.56 1.09
CA PHE A 381 -12.00 -21.81 1.31
C PHE A 381 -13.18 -22.33 0.49
N VAL A 382 -14.39 -22.01 0.98
CA VAL A 382 -15.63 -22.13 0.26
C VAL A 382 -16.43 -20.84 0.46
N SER A 383 -17.05 -20.35 -0.61
CA SER A 383 -17.96 -19.20 -0.56
C SER A 383 -19.24 -19.47 -1.35
N HIS A 384 -20.32 -18.85 -0.91
CA HIS A 384 -21.60 -18.85 -1.61
C HIS A 384 -22.24 -17.46 -1.54
N VAL A 385 -22.61 -16.94 -2.69
CA VAL A 385 -23.43 -15.74 -2.81
C VAL A 385 -24.86 -16.17 -3.07
N TRP A 386 -25.74 -15.91 -2.11
CA TRP A 386 -27.16 -16.18 -2.17
C TRP A 386 -27.90 -14.95 -2.66
N ARG A 387 -28.72 -15.09 -3.70
CA ARG A 387 -29.71 -14.08 -4.06
C ARG A 387 -31.02 -14.46 -3.35
N LEU A 388 -31.32 -13.70 -2.29
CA LEU A 388 -32.52 -13.98 -1.49
C LEU A 388 -33.76 -13.48 -2.23
N ASP A 389 -33.65 -12.27 -2.82
CA ASP A 389 -34.64 -11.69 -3.73
C ASP A 389 -33.95 -10.63 -4.64
N ASP A 390 -34.73 -9.80 -5.34
CA ASP A 390 -34.22 -8.75 -6.22
C ASP A 390 -33.49 -7.63 -5.47
N SER A 391 -33.67 -7.51 -4.17
CA SER A 391 -33.10 -6.42 -3.34
C SER A 391 -32.10 -6.90 -2.28
N TRP A 392 -32.12 -8.17 -1.92
CA TRP A 392 -31.27 -8.74 -0.90
C TRP A 392 -30.35 -9.83 -1.43
N SER A 393 -29.08 -9.75 -1.05
CA SER A 393 -28.12 -10.84 -1.23
C SER A 393 -27.33 -11.08 0.06
N LEU A 394 -26.99 -12.35 0.30
CA LEU A 394 -26.14 -12.77 1.40
C LEU A 394 -24.92 -13.49 0.82
N GLU A 395 -23.73 -13.03 1.14
CA GLU A 395 -22.50 -13.75 0.88
C GLU A 395 -22.01 -14.38 2.17
N SER A 396 -21.62 -15.66 2.07
CA SER A 396 -21.00 -16.40 3.16
C SER A 396 -19.71 -17.03 2.66
N ARG A 397 -18.62 -16.84 3.41
CA ARG A 397 -17.31 -17.46 3.13
C ARG A 397 -16.77 -18.08 4.40
N LEU A 398 -16.21 -19.26 4.28
CA LEU A 398 -15.46 -19.94 5.33
C LEU A 398 -14.09 -20.26 4.78
N THR A 399 -13.06 -19.80 5.47
CA THR A 399 -11.65 -20.06 5.14
C THR A 399 -11.00 -20.79 6.32
N ALA A 400 -10.23 -21.82 6.03
CA ALA A 400 -9.36 -22.50 6.98
C ALA A 400 -7.91 -22.31 6.51
N GLU A 401 -7.05 -21.87 7.41
CA GLU A 401 -5.64 -21.64 7.17
C GLU A 401 -4.80 -22.40 8.20
N THR A 402 -3.69 -22.97 7.77
CA THR A 402 -2.69 -23.55 8.62
C THR A 402 -1.31 -23.12 8.13
N SER A 403 -0.42 -22.76 9.07
CA SER A 403 0.96 -22.44 8.75
C SER A 403 1.92 -23.08 9.75
N ARG A 404 3.15 -23.28 9.31
CA ARG A 404 4.27 -23.66 10.14
C ARG A 404 5.42 -22.71 9.87
N LEU A 405 5.82 -21.98 10.91
CA LEU A 405 7.03 -21.16 10.93
C LEU A 405 8.17 -22.00 11.54
N SER A 406 9.33 -21.91 10.93
CA SER A 406 10.57 -22.56 11.41
C SER A 406 11.68 -21.51 11.42
N PHE A 407 12.38 -21.43 12.54
CA PHE A 407 13.48 -20.49 12.76
C PHE A 407 14.77 -21.27 12.88
N SER A 408 15.85 -20.76 12.33
CA SER A 408 17.20 -21.32 12.45
C SER A 408 18.25 -20.22 12.41
N GLY A 409 19.41 -20.46 13.04
CA GLY A 409 20.47 -19.47 13.25
C GLY A 409 20.64 -19.16 14.74
N ASP A 410 20.54 -17.91 15.14
CA ASP A 410 20.68 -17.51 16.54
C ASP A 410 19.56 -18.08 17.43
N THR A 411 18.39 -18.34 16.85
CA THR A 411 17.28 -19.02 17.52
C THR A 411 16.82 -20.22 16.70
N GLU A 412 16.61 -21.37 17.38
CA GLU A 412 16.04 -22.57 16.77
C GLU A 412 14.70 -22.90 17.41
N GLN A 413 13.62 -22.71 16.65
CA GLN A 413 12.26 -23.06 17.07
C GLN A 413 11.32 -23.32 15.90
N SER A 414 10.14 -23.86 16.20
CA SER A 414 9.09 -24.05 15.19
C SER A 414 7.72 -23.88 15.84
N VAL A 415 6.90 -23.07 15.20
CA VAL A 415 5.53 -22.74 15.64
C VAL A 415 4.55 -23.17 14.56
N SER A 416 3.45 -23.84 14.97
CA SER A 416 2.36 -24.20 14.05
C SER A 416 1.10 -23.43 14.46
N LEU A 417 0.46 -22.81 13.49
CA LEU A 417 -0.71 -21.97 13.65
C LEU A 417 -1.86 -22.52 12.82
N THR A 418 -3.08 -22.42 13.33
CA THR A 418 -4.29 -22.81 12.58
C THR A 418 -5.42 -21.86 12.91
N TYR A 419 -6.07 -21.35 11.86
CA TYR A 419 -7.13 -20.38 11.97
C TYR A 419 -8.33 -20.74 11.10
N VAL A 420 -9.53 -20.43 11.61
CA VAL A 420 -10.77 -20.48 10.85
C VAL A 420 -11.30 -19.06 10.75
N LYS A 421 -11.51 -18.59 9.51
CA LYS A 421 -11.88 -17.20 9.18
C LYS A 421 -13.27 -17.20 8.51
N PRO A 422 -14.37 -17.17 9.28
CA PRO A 422 -15.71 -17.00 8.76
C PRO A 422 -15.93 -15.55 8.34
N ARG A 423 -16.71 -15.34 7.26
CA ARG A 423 -17.15 -14.04 6.79
C ARG A 423 -18.58 -14.10 6.30
N MET A 424 -19.39 -13.11 6.66
CA MET A 424 -20.74 -12.90 6.19
C MET A 424 -20.91 -11.45 5.73
N GLN A 425 -21.58 -11.25 4.61
CA GLN A 425 -21.93 -9.94 4.08
C GLN A 425 -23.38 -9.95 3.61
N LEU A 426 -24.21 -9.14 4.24
CA LEU A 426 -25.60 -8.92 3.84
C LEU A 426 -25.68 -7.60 3.08
N THR A 427 -26.19 -7.62 1.86
CA THR A 427 -26.36 -6.44 1.00
C THR A 427 -27.82 -6.19 0.73
N ARG A 428 -28.26 -4.94 0.91
CA ARG A 428 -29.59 -4.45 0.55
C ARG A 428 -29.52 -3.32 -0.47
N ARG A 429 -30.25 -3.46 -1.55
CA ARG A 429 -30.47 -2.43 -2.56
C ARG A 429 -31.68 -1.59 -2.23
N LEU A 430 -31.54 -0.27 -2.32
CA LEU A 430 -32.56 0.73 -2.05
C LEU A 430 -32.67 1.70 -3.25
N GLY A 431 -33.19 1.18 -4.38
CA GLY A 431 -33.16 1.90 -5.65
C GLY A 431 -31.71 2.03 -6.16
N ARG A 432 -31.21 3.26 -6.30
CA ARG A 432 -29.82 3.55 -6.69
C ARG A 432 -28.83 3.54 -5.53
N HIS A 433 -29.32 3.45 -4.29
CA HIS A 433 -28.53 3.38 -3.08
C HIS A 433 -28.30 1.92 -2.66
N GLN A 434 -27.28 1.69 -1.85
CA GLN A 434 -26.97 0.37 -1.32
C GLN A 434 -26.51 0.47 0.12
N LEU A 435 -26.90 -0.52 0.92
CA LEU A 435 -26.43 -0.75 2.28
C LEU A 435 -25.80 -2.13 2.36
N GLN A 436 -24.64 -2.24 2.98
CA GLN A 436 -23.95 -3.50 3.27
C GLN A 436 -23.67 -3.60 4.76
N MET A 437 -23.82 -4.80 5.31
CA MET A 437 -23.41 -5.14 6.66
C MET A 437 -22.46 -6.32 6.57
N ARG A 438 -21.30 -6.23 7.19
CA ARG A 438 -20.27 -7.28 7.20
C ARG A 438 -19.94 -7.67 8.63
N ALA A 439 -19.74 -8.98 8.82
CA ALA A 439 -19.15 -9.53 10.04
C ALA A 439 -18.15 -10.60 9.64
N TYR A 440 -16.94 -10.53 10.14
CA TYR A 440 -15.88 -11.48 9.79
C TYR A 440 -14.81 -11.58 10.87
N ARG A 441 -14.08 -12.70 10.82
CA ARG A 441 -12.86 -12.86 11.59
C ARG A 441 -11.66 -12.61 10.68
N ASP A 442 -10.80 -11.68 11.09
CA ASP A 442 -9.52 -11.40 10.46
C ASP A 442 -8.36 -11.98 11.26
N VAL A 443 -7.26 -12.27 10.59
CA VAL A 443 -6.00 -12.74 11.18
C VAL A 443 -4.89 -11.94 10.53
N GLY A 444 -4.17 -11.16 11.33
CA GLY A 444 -3.01 -10.38 10.90
C GLY A 444 -1.90 -11.29 10.36
N GLN A 445 -1.05 -10.74 9.55
CA GLN A 445 0.16 -11.41 9.10
C GLN A 445 1.35 -10.88 9.89
N LEU A 446 2.29 -11.76 10.24
CA LEU A 446 3.52 -11.37 10.91
C LEU A 446 4.48 -10.78 9.88
N ASP A 447 5.12 -9.66 10.17
CA ASP A 447 6.29 -9.24 9.43
C ASP A 447 7.49 -10.10 9.85
N PHE A 448 8.23 -10.64 8.89
CA PHE A 448 9.42 -11.42 9.21
C PHE A 448 10.58 -10.55 9.71
N ASN A 449 10.55 -9.24 9.42
CA ASN A 449 11.50 -8.30 9.99
C ASN A 449 11.34 -8.15 11.50
N ASP A 450 10.12 -8.35 12.05
CA ASP A 450 9.85 -8.33 13.50
C ASP A 450 10.62 -9.41 14.28
N PHE A 451 11.16 -10.40 13.58
CA PHE A 451 11.96 -11.48 14.19
C PHE A 451 13.46 -11.15 14.25
N VAL A 452 13.92 -10.12 13.54
CA VAL A 452 15.34 -9.76 13.41
C VAL A 452 15.60 -8.46 14.16
N THR A 453 16.63 -8.45 15.03
CA THR A 453 17.01 -7.23 15.77
C THR A 453 17.59 -6.18 14.83
N THR A 454 17.25 -4.91 15.03
CA THR A 454 17.78 -3.76 14.29
C THR A 454 18.14 -2.61 15.23
N ALA A 455 19.00 -1.69 14.79
CA ALA A 455 19.28 -0.45 15.51
C ALA A 455 18.92 0.75 14.62
N ALA A 456 18.24 1.74 15.19
CA ALA A 456 17.87 2.99 14.54
C ALA A 456 18.68 4.13 15.17
N PHE A 457 19.87 4.42 14.63
CA PHE A 457 20.82 5.38 15.20
C PHE A 457 20.25 6.79 15.33
N ALA A 458 19.49 7.26 14.34
CA ALA A 458 18.90 8.59 14.37
C ALA A 458 17.96 8.84 15.57
N ASN A 459 17.48 7.78 16.22
CA ASN A 459 16.58 7.83 17.37
C ASN A 459 17.19 7.26 18.64
N ASP A 460 18.45 6.79 18.60
CA ASP A 460 19.11 6.08 19.72
C ASP A 460 18.36 4.81 20.19
N ILE A 461 17.73 4.08 19.24
CA ILE A 461 16.87 2.94 19.54
C ILE A 461 17.50 1.64 19.04
N ILE A 462 17.46 0.61 19.89
CA ILE A 462 17.63 -0.81 19.48
C ILE A 462 16.25 -1.46 19.56
N GLU A 463 15.80 -2.02 18.46
CA GLU A 463 14.56 -2.77 18.36
C GLU A 463 14.90 -4.27 18.21
N GLY A 464 14.49 -5.05 19.19
CA GLY A 464 14.80 -6.47 19.26
C GLY A 464 13.90 -7.31 18.37
N GLY A 465 14.46 -8.37 17.77
CA GLY A 465 13.66 -9.38 17.12
C GLY A 465 12.97 -10.30 18.11
N ASN A 466 11.67 -10.62 17.89
CA ASN A 466 10.89 -11.48 18.77
C ASN A 466 10.33 -12.72 18.04
N PRO A 467 11.01 -13.87 18.09
CA PRO A 467 10.51 -15.11 17.46
C PRO A 467 9.25 -15.71 18.12
N ASP A 468 8.83 -15.23 19.31
CA ASP A 468 7.61 -15.67 20.01
C ASP A 468 6.36 -14.88 19.58
N LEU A 469 6.49 -13.90 18.69
CA LEU A 469 5.40 -13.08 18.20
C LEU A 469 4.33 -13.92 17.52
N ARG A 470 3.06 -13.60 17.79
CA ARG A 470 1.89 -14.28 17.20
C ARG A 470 1.04 -13.32 16.40
N PRO A 471 0.36 -13.81 15.33
CA PRO A 471 -0.58 -13.00 14.59
C PRO A 471 -1.70 -12.47 15.50
N GLN A 472 -1.92 -11.18 15.49
CA GLN A 472 -3.13 -10.60 16.09
C GLN A 472 -4.37 -11.09 15.33
N THR A 473 -5.50 -11.23 16.03
CA THR A 473 -6.76 -11.64 15.42
C THR A 473 -7.86 -10.65 15.79
N ALA A 474 -8.81 -10.42 14.85
CA ALA A 474 -9.91 -9.51 15.12
C ALA A 474 -11.26 -10.08 14.67
N TRP A 475 -12.31 -9.82 15.47
CA TRP A 475 -13.68 -9.87 14.99
C TRP A 475 -14.09 -8.47 14.57
N ALA A 476 -14.45 -8.33 13.29
CA ALA A 476 -14.85 -7.07 12.69
C ALA A 476 -16.34 -7.06 12.37
N VAL A 477 -17.00 -5.95 12.66
CA VAL A 477 -18.39 -5.64 12.26
C VAL A 477 -18.38 -4.30 11.56
N GLU A 478 -18.95 -4.24 10.37
CA GLU A 478 -18.93 -3.06 9.53
C GLU A 478 -20.28 -2.81 8.87
N VAL A 479 -20.59 -1.53 8.66
CA VAL A 479 -21.77 -1.07 7.91
C VAL A 479 -21.31 -0.05 6.86
N ASP A 480 -21.55 -0.38 5.60
CA ASP A 480 -21.23 0.46 4.44
C ASP A 480 -22.53 0.98 3.80
N GLY A 481 -22.62 2.29 3.57
CA GLY A 481 -23.66 2.95 2.79
C GLY A 481 -23.10 3.57 1.52
N ASP A 482 -23.63 3.23 0.34
CA ASP A 482 -23.35 3.91 -0.94
C ASP A 482 -24.60 4.71 -1.33
N LEU A 483 -24.53 6.02 -1.23
CA LEU A 483 -25.60 6.96 -1.50
C LEU A 483 -25.30 7.73 -2.78
N ARG A 484 -26.08 7.51 -3.84
CA ARG A 484 -25.91 8.19 -5.13
C ARG A 484 -26.99 9.25 -5.31
N PHE A 485 -26.57 10.49 -5.47
CA PHE A 485 -27.48 11.63 -5.64
C PHE A 485 -27.74 11.92 -7.13
N SER A 486 -26.72 11.74 -7.98
CA SER A 486 -26.78 11.84 -9.44
C SER A 486 -25.80 10.84 -10.09
N GLU A 487 -25.60 10.89 -11.40
CA GLU A 487 -24.62 10.05 -12.11
C GLU A 487 -23.17 10.42 -11.74
N ASP A 488 -22.94 11.69 -11.40
CA ASP A 488 -21.64 12.29 -11.09
C ASP A 488 -21.46 12.64 -9.61
N SER A 489 -22.42 12.27 -8.73
CA SER A 489 -22.42 12.59 -7.30
C SER A 489 -22.71 11.38 -6.43
N ALA A 490 -21.79 11.06 -5.54
CA ALA A 490 -21.89 9.92 -4.63
C ALA A 490 -21.29 10.25 -3.26
N LEU A 491 -21.89 9.68 -2.21
CA LEU A 491 -21.34 9.60 -0.86
C LEU A 491 -21.26 8.14 -0.45
N ARG A 492 -20.08 7.71 -0.05
CA ARG A 492 -19.88 6.43 0.64
C ARG A 492 -19.52 6.71 2.09
N LEU A 493 -20.13 5.97 2.99
CA LEU A 493 -19.86 6.02 4.42
C LEU A 493 -19.68 4.59 4.93
N ARG A 494 -18.57 4.29 5.59
CA ARG A 494 -18.31 3.03 6.29
C ARG A 494 -18.15 3.32 7.77
N LEU A 495 -18.88 2.60 8.60
CA LEU A 495 -18.71 2.57 10.06
C LEU A 495 -18.21 1.19 10.43
N PHE A 496 -17.25 1.11 11.33
CA PHE A 496 -16.67 -0.17 11.73
C PHE A 496 -16.30 -0.23 13.22
N ARG A 497 -16.33 -1.45 13.75
CA ARG A 497 -15.75 -1.79 15.04
C ARG A 497 -15.06 -3.15 14.96
N HIS A 498 -13.82 -3.18 15.42
CA HIS A 498 -13.01 -4.38 15.51
C HIS A 498 -12.70 -4.69 16.97
N PHE A 499 -12.81 -5.95 17.35
CA PHE A 499 -12.42 -6.49 18.65
C PHE A 499 -11.15 -7.30 18.41
N VAL A 500 -10.02 -6.72 18.78
CA VAL A 500 -8.69 -7.26 18.50
C VAL A 500 -8.23 -8.09 19.67
N ARG A 501 -7.60 -9.25 19.40
CA ARG A 501 -6.92 -10.08 20.37
C ARG A 501 -5.46 -10.19 20.02
N ASP A 502 -4.62 -10.28 21.04
CA ASP A 502 -3.18 -10.35 20.89
C ASP A 502 -2.65 -9.17 20.07
N VAL A 503 -3.04 -7.93 20.43
CA VAL A 503 -2.57 -6.70 19.77
C VAL A 503 -1.05 -6.73 19.68
N VAL A 504 -0.51 -6.54 18.49
CA VAL A 504 0.94 -6.43 18.26
C VAL A 504 1.36 -4.99 18.50
N ASP A 505 2.31 -4.79 19.40
CA ASP A 505 2.84 -3.49 19.81
C ASP A 505 4.20 -3.71 20.50
N PHE A 506 4.85 -2.66 21.00
CA PHE A 506 6.15 -2.79 21.65
C PHE A 506 6.06 -3.40 23.05
N VAL A 507 6.96 -4.34 23.32
CA VAL A 507 7.17 -4.95 24.65
C VAL A 507 8.66 -4.89 25.00
N PRO A 508 8.99 -4.75 26.31
CA PRO A 508 10.37 -4.84 26.75
C PRO A 508 10.87 -6.30 26.68
N VAL A 509 12.01 -6.54 26.04
CA VAL A 509 12.71 -7.82 26.00
C VAL A 509 14.11 -7.68 26.56
N GLY A 510 14.68 -8.75 27.12
CA GLY A 510 16.00 -8.78 27.77
C GLY A 510 15.94 -8.89 29.28
N GLU A 511 17.10 -8.95 29.92
CA GLU A 511 17.22 -9.03 31.39
C GLU A 511 16.90 -7.64 32.02
N PRO A 512 16.35 -7.61 33.25
CA PRO A 512 16.08 -6.34 33.90
C PRO A 512 17.31 -5.44 34.04
N GLY A 513 17.21 -4.23 33.47
CA GLY A 513 18.31 -3.25 33.39
C GLY A 513 19.10 -3.27 32.07
N GLU A 514 18.84 -4.24 31.21
CA GLU A 514 19.40 -4.35 29.84
C GLU A 514 18.26 -4.62 28.83
N GLN A 515 17.07 -4.09 29.10
CA GLN A 515 15.90 -4.29 28.26
C GLN A 515 15.89 -3.29 27.11
N PHE A 516 15.36 -3.74 25.99
CA PHE A 516 15.07 -2.94 24.79
C PHE A 516 13.69 -3.29 24.25
N ASP A 517 13.14 -2.45 23.40
CA ASP A 517 11.85 -2.66 22.78
C ASP A 517 11.90 -3.74 21.69
N ALA A 518 10.84 -4.53 21.61
CA ALA A 518 10.63 -5.47 20.51
C ALA A 518 9.12 -5.56 20.20
N PRO A 519 8.74 -5.92 18.97
CA PRO A 519 7.37 -6.28 18.64
C PRO A 519 6.89 -7.44 19.52
N GLY A 520 5.71 -7.33 20.12
CA GLY A 520 5.15 -8.35 20.99
C GLY A 520 3.63 -8.26 21.09
N ASN A 521 3.02 -9.28 21.71
CA ASN A 521 1.58 -9.29 21.90
C ASN A 521 1.25 -8.72 23.29
N ILE A 522 0.53 -7.60 23.33
CA ILE A 522 0.27 -6.83 24.57
C ILE A 522 -1.11 -7.08 25.19
N GLY A 523 -1.98 -7.88 24.56
CA GLY A 523 -3.30 -8.21 25.09
C GLY A 523 -4.44 -7.88 24.13
N ASP A 524 -5.67 -7.79 24.69
CA ASP A 524 -6.87 -7.54 23.89
C ASP A 524 -7.15 -6.04 23.78
N GLY A 525 -7.56 -5.59 22.61
CA GLY A 525 -7.87 -4.20 22.33
C GLY A 525 -9.08 -4.02 21.42
N SER A 526 -9.40 -2.80 21.09
CA SER A 526 -10.50 -2.48 20.17
C SER A 526 -10.18 -1.32 19.24
N ILE A 527 -10.81 -1.32 18.06
CA ILE A 527 -10.77 -0.23 17.09
C ILE A 527 -12.21 0.15 16.77
N ILE A 528 -12.53 1.43 16.80
CA ILE A 528 -13.78 1.98 16.27
C ILE A 528 -13.47 3.07 15.27
N GLY A 529 -14.24 3.15 14.18
CA GLY A 529 -13.95 4.20 13.21
C GLY A 529 -15.04 4.40 12.16
N ALA A 530 -14.80 5.42 11.36
CA ALA A 530 -15.62 5.83 10.23
C ALA A 530 -14.74 6.24 9.05
N GLU A 531 -15.11 5.78 7.85
CA GLU A 531 -14.53 6.24 6.59
C GLU A 531 -15.62 6.93 5.76
N MET A 532 -15.24 7.98 5.07
CA MET A 532 -16.11 8.72 4.17
C MET A 532 -15.44 8.96 2.82
N SER A 533 -16.20 8.85 1.74
CA SER A 533 -15.80 9.32 0.42
C SER A 533 -16.97 10.07 -0.21
N LEU A 534 -16.76 11.34 -0.51
CA LEU A 534 -17.75 12.23 -1.13
C LEU A 534 -17.20 12.75 -2.46
N ARG A 535 -18.02 12.72 -3.50
CA ARG A 535 -17.77 13.43 -4.76
C ARG A 535 -19.01 14.19 -5.17
N VAL A 536 -18.84 15.50 -5.42
CA VAL A 536 -19.94 16.40 -5.79
C VAL A 536 -19.50 17.37 -6.88
N PRO A 537 -20.22 17.47 -8.01
CA PRO A 537 -20.01 18.52 -9.01
C PRO A 537 -20.49 19.86 -8.44
N LEU A 538 -19.68 20.89 -8.60
CA LEU A 538 -19.97 22.26 -8.14
C LEU A 538 -20.51 23.17 -9.27
N THR A 539 -21.03 22.59 -10.34
CA THR A 539 -21.39 23.27 -11.59
C THR A 539 -22.28 24.52 -11.42
N ARG A 540 -23.07 24.60 -10.34
CA ARG A 540 -23.93 25.78 -10.04
C ARG A 540 -23.16 26.98 -9.48
N VAL A 541 -22.02 26.73 -8.82
CA VAL A 541 -21.21 27.76 -8.16
C VAL A 541 -19.89 27.95 -8.94
N LEU A 542 -19.30 26.87 -9.41
CA LEU A 542 -18.04 26.81 -10.13
C LEU A 542 -18.24 25.93 -11.38
N PRO A 543 -18.55 26.51 -12.56
CA PRO A 543 -18.72 25.73 -13.79
C PRO A 543 -17.51 24.86 -14.10
N GLY A 544 -17.72 23.55 -14.31
CA GLY A 544 -16.65 22.58 -14.48
C GLY A 544 -15.94 22.19 -13.17
N GLY A 545 -16.42 22.69 -12.03
CA GLY A 545 -15.86 22.38 -10.71
C GLY A 545 -16.36 21.05 -10.16
N THR A 546 -15.47 20.32 -9.50
CA THR A 546 -15.75 19.10 -8.75
C THR A 546 -15.03 19.17 -7.41
N LEU A 547 -15.73 18.81 -6.35
CA LEU A 547 -15.17 18.60 -5.01
C LEU A 547 -15.16 17.10 -4.70
N SER A 548 -13.99 16.58 -4.35
CA SER A 548 -13.81 15.23 -3.83
C SER A 548 -13.25 15.32 -2.42
N VAL A 549 -13.82 14.57 -1.49
CA VAL A 549 -13.35 14.50 -0.09
C VAL A 549 -13.31 13.04 0.33
N THR A 550 -12.18 12.61 0.85
CA THR A 550 -12.05 11.34 1.56
C THR A 550 -11.67 11.61 3.00
N GLY A 551 -12.16 10.82 3.92
CA GLY A 551 -11.88 10.97 5.34
C GLY A 551 -11.86 9.62 6.04
N LEU A 552 -10.91 9.45 6.95
CA LEU A 552 -10.82 8.38 7.94
C LEU A 552 -10.80 9.03 9.31
N TRP A 553 -11.59 8.52 10.22
CA TRP A 553 -11.49 8.73 11.64
C TRP A 553 -11.54 7.38 12.33
N GLN A 554 -10.61 7.13 13.25
CA GLN A 554 -10.62 5.91 14.05
C GLN A 554 -9.95 6.16 15.40
N ASP A 555 -10.36 5.38 16.37
CA ASP A 555 -9.89 5.40 17.75
C ASP A 555 -9.59 3.97 18.20
N THR A 556 -8.50 3.79 18.92
CA THR A 556 -8.01 2.49 19.38
C THR A 556 -7.81 2.50 20.89
N GLU A 557 -7.99 1.34 21.51
CA GLU A 557 -7.85 1.21 22.95
C GLU A 557 -7.25 -0.16 23.28
N VAL A 558 -6.20 -0.17 24.11
CA VAL A 558 -5.56 -1.37 24.68
C VAL A 558 -5.00 -1.03 26.05
N GLU A 559 -5.05 -1.98 27.00
CA GLU A 559 -4.37 -1.83 28.28
C GLU A 559 -2.85 -1.97 28.09
N ASP A 560 -2.10 -0.95 28.50
CA ASP A 560 -0.65 -0.96 28.44
C ASP A 560 -0.08 -1.95 29.47
N PRO A 561 0.69 -2.97 29.05
CA PRO A 561 1.17 -4.01 29.96
C PRO A 561 2.19 -3.49 30.99
N LEU A 562 2.83 -2.36 30.73
CA LEU A 562 3.82 -1.77 31.61
C LEU A 562 3.18 -0.89 32.69
N THR A 563 2.23 -0.02 32.29
CA THR A 563 1.63 0.97 33.21
C THR A 563 0.26 0.56 33.74
N GLY A 564 -0.42 -0.41 33.11
CA GLY A 564 -1.80 -0.82 33.44
C GLY A 564 -2.85 0.24 33.11
N VAL A 565 -2.53 1.21 32.25
CA VAL A 565 -3.44 2.29 31.85
C VAL A 565 -3.85 2.07 30.38
N ASP A 566 -5.12 2.31 30.08
CA ASP A 566 -5.59 2.25 28.69
C ASP A 566 -4.94 3.34 27.82
N ARG A 567 -4.49 2.96 26.62
CA ARG A 567 -3.85 3.84 25.64
C ARG A 567 -4.21 3.48 24.22
N PRO A 568 -3.96 4.37 23.25
CA PRO A 568 -4.00 4.01 21.82
C PRO A 568 -2.96 2.92 21.47
N PHE A 569 -3.15 2.25 20.32
CA PHE A 569 -2.11 1.41 19.71
C PHE A 569 -0.95 2.29 19.25
N SER A 570 0.27 1.78 19.31
CA SER A 570 1.43 2.47 18.71
C SER A 570 1.34 2.48 17.19
N ASP A 571 1.94 3.49 16.54
CA ASP A 571 2.00 3.65 15.08
C ASP A 571 0.65 3.61 14.37
N PHE A 572 -0.43 4.03 15.05
CA PHE A 572 -1.78 3.92 14.51
C PHE A 572 -2.34 5.27 14.08
N LYS A 573 -2.61 5.41 12.78
CA LYS A 573 -3.15 6.64 12.20
C LYS A 573 -4.61 6.86 12.63
N GLU A 574 -4.86 7.89 13.46
CA GLU A 574 -6.20 8.16 13.99
C GLU A 574 -7.11 8.88 13.01
N ASN A 575 -6.58 9.84 12.27
CA ASN A 575 -7.36 10.66 11.35
C ASN A 575 -6.60 10.88 10.04
N HIS A 576 -7.34 10.92 8.94
CA HIS A 576 -6.81 11.30 7.64
C HIS A 576 -7.92 11.95 6.81
N VAL A 577 -7.71 13.14 6.30
CA VAL A 577 -8.65 13.85 5.43
C VAL A 577 -7.93 14.35 4.20
N THR A 578 -8.41 13.97 3.02
CA THR A 578 -7.97 14.55 1.75
C THR A 578 -9.15 15.24 1.09
N ALA A 579 -8.99 16.50 0.72
CA ALA A 579 -10.01 17.28 0.00
C ALA A 579 -9.39 17.85 -1.28
N GLU A 580 -9.94 17.50 -2.43
CA GLU A 580 -9.55 18.02 -3.73
C GLU A 580 -10.66 18.89 -4.33
N LEU A 581 -10.34 20.12 -4.65
CA LEU A 581 -11.13 20.98 -5.52
C LEU A 581 -10.45 21.06 -6.89
N ARG A 582 -11.15 20.57 -7.92
CA ARG A 582 -10.70 20.62 -9.31
C ARG A 582 -11.67 21.41 -10.16
N GLN A 583 -11.17 22.24 -11.10
CA GLN A 583 -11.98 22.89 -12.11
C GLN A 583 -11.43 22.58 -13.52
N ASP A 584 -12.28 22.02 -14.36
CA ASP A 584 -12.00 21.73 -15.78
C ASP A 584 -12.64 22.79 -16.67
N LEU A 585 -11.82 23.57 -17.36
CA LEU A 585 -12.20 24.59 -18.32
C LEU A 585 -12.01 24.04 -19.75
N ALA A 586 -12.90 23.14 -20.16
CA ALA A 586 -12.77 22.38 -21.41
C ALA A 586 -12.56 23.27 -22.64
N ALA A 587 -13.25 24.42 -22.72
CA ALA A 587 -13.08 25.38 -23.83
C ALA A 587 -11.68 26.00 -23.88
N ALA A 588 -11.03 26.16 -22.73
CA ALA A 588 -9.66 26.67 -22.61
C ALA A 588 -8.61 25.55 -22.68
N ARG A 589 -9.03 24.29 -22.71
CA ARG A 589 -8.15 23.13 -22.56
C ARG A 589 -7.19 23.26 -21.36
N PHE A 590 -7.74 23.71 -20.27
CA PHE A 590 -7.02 24.04 -19.06
C PHE A 590 -7.80 23.49 -17.85
N ALA A 591 -7.09 22.95 -16.88
CA ALA A 591 -7.65 22.64 -15.57
C ALA A 591 -6.68 23.09 -14.48
N TRP A 592 -7.23 23.34 -13.30
CA TRP A 592 -6.48 23.64 -12.10
C TRP A 592 -7.13 22.98 -10.89
N GLY A 593 -6.40 22.83 -9.84
CA GLY A 593 -6.95 22.33 -8.59
C GLY A 593 -6.08 22.59 -7.40
N VAL A 594 -6.69 22.34 -6.25
CA VAL A 594 -6.10 22.44 -4.93
C VAL A 594 -6.41 21.14 -4.21
N THR A 595 -5.39 20.50 -3.66
CA THR A 595 -5.55 19.35 -2.78
C THR A 595 -5.05 19.73 -1.40
N TYR A 596 -5.90 19.55 -0.42
CA TYR A 596 -5.56 19.66 0.99
C TYR A 596 -5.52 18.27 1.58
N ASP A 597 -4.41 17.91 2.19
CA ASP A 597 -4.20 16.64 2.86
C ASP A 597 -3.82 16.89 4.31
N ALA A 598 -4.52 16.23 5.23
CA ALA A 598 -4.29 16.40 6.65
C ALA A 598 -4.44 15.05 7.35
N PHE A 599 -3.46 14.67 8.14
CA PHE A 599 -3.56 13.47 8.95
C PHE A 599 -2.99 13.68 10.35
N SER A 600 -3.44 12.87 11.27
CA SER A 600 -3.07 12.96 12.66
C SER A 600 -2.00 11.96 13.04
N MET A 601 -1.52 12.20 14.18
CA MET A 601 -0.43 11.69 14.93
C MET A 601 -0.42 10.20 15.11
N ASP A 602 0.70 9.63 14.78
CA ASP A 602 1.13 8.36 15.32
C ASP A 602 1.82 8.62 16.68
N THR A 603 1.58 7.78 17.67
CA THR A 603 2.22 7.85 18.98
C THR A 603 2.82 6.50 19.28
N ASP A 604 4.14 6.45 19.52
CA ASP A 604 4.83 5.22 19.93
C ASP A 604 4.94 5.17 21.45
N PHE A 605 4.64 4.03 22.00
CA PHE A 605 4.81 3.76 23.41
C PHE A 605 5.90 2.71 23.61
N ARG A 606 7.11 3.18 23.86
CA ARG A 606 8.28 2.32 24.08
C ARG A 606 8.54 2.09 25.56
N LEU A 607 9.59 1.36 25.91
CA LEU A 607 9.94 1.03 27.29
C LEU A 607 10.02 2.29 28.17
N ASN A 608 10.84 3.25 27.79
CA ASN A 608 11.10 4.48 28.56
C ASN A 608 10.79 5.75 27.77
N GLU A 609 10.09 5.65 26.62
CA GLU A 609 9.78 6.77 25.76
C GLU A 609 8.32 6.77 25.33
N ILE A 610 7.75 7.96 25.20
CA ILE A 610 6.55 8.23 24.42
C ILE A 610 6.94 9.19 23.31
N ASN A 611 6.89 8.75 22.07
CA ASN A 611 7.21 9.55 20.91
C ASN A 611 5.93 9.86 20.13
N ARG A 612 5.62 11.14 19.98
CA ARG A 612 4.44 11.62 19.30
C ARG A 612 4.82 12.44 18.09
N PHE A 613 4.56 11.88 16.91
CA PHE A 613 4.64 12.61 15.65
C PHE A 613 3.29 13.24 15.32
N ARG A 614 3.31 14.50 14.99
CA ARG A 614 2.15 15.18 14.43
C ARG A 614 2.45 15.49 12.98
N GLU A 615 1.92 14.69 12.11
CA GLU A 615 1.92 14.99 10.70
C GLU A 615 0.81 16.00 10.39
N ILE A 616 1.12 17.02 9.60
CA ILE A 616 0.28 18.16 9.52
C ILE A 616 -0.23 18.33 8.10
N HIS A 617 -0.61 19.37 7.71
CA HIS A 617 -1.42 19.79 6.61
C HIS A 617 -0.57 20.05 5.36
N ALA A 618 -0.67 19.24 4.32
CA ALA A 618 -0.11 19.53 3.02
C ALA A 618 -1.14 20.22 2.13
N LEU A 619 -0.80 21.36 1.56
CA LEU A 619 -1.57 22.02 0.51
C LEU A 619 -0.82 21.90 -0.81
N ASN A 620 -1.43 21.21 -1.78
CA ASN A 620 -0.86 21.01 -3.11
C ASN A 620 -1.69 21.76 -4.14
N LEU A 621 -1.03 22.41 -5.07
CA LEU A 621 -1.66 23.17 -6.15
C LEU A 621 -1.24 22.60 -7.48
N PHE A 622 -2.16 22.51 -8.45
CA PHE A 622 -1.77 22.13 -9.80
C PHE A 622 -2.44 22.99 -10.87
N ALA A 623 -1.79 23.06 -12.00
CA ALA A 623 -2.31 23.57 -13.24
C ALA A 623 -1.92 22.64 -14.39
N GLU A 624 -2.85 22.31 -15.26
CA GLU A 624 -2.61 21.46 -16.41
C GLU A 624 -3.24 21.99 -17.68
N THR A 625 -2.63 21.71 -18.82
CA THR A 625 -3.17 22.11 -20.11
C THR A 625 -2.93 21.04 -21.19
N THR A 626 -3.89 20.94 -22.09
CA THR A 626 -3.81 20.14 -23.32
C THR A 626 -3.82 21.02 -24.57
N TRP A 627 -3.35 22.27 -24.47
CA TRP A 627 -3.32 23.22 -25.57
C TRP A 627 -2.48 22.74 -26.75
N MET A 628 -1.35 22.13 -26.48
CA MET A 628 -0.56 21.44 -27.53
C MET A 628 -1.21 20.09 -27.84
N ALA A 629 -1.55 19.88 -29.12
CA ALA A 629 -2.24 18.66 -29.56
C ALA A 629 -1.49 17.40 -29.09
N ASN A 630 -2.23 16.47 -28.49
CA ASN A 630 -1.77 15.19 -27.95
C ASN A 630 -0.83 15.25 -26.74
N LEU A 631 -0.45 16.43 -26.26
CA LEU A 631 0.34 16.56 -25.04
C LEU A 631 -0.53 17.09 -23.89
N LYS A 632 -0.32 16.55 -22.69
CA LYS A 632 -0.81 17.10 -21.45
C LYS A 632 0.42 17.59 -20.67
N MET A 633 0.46 18.86 -20.37
CA MET A 633 1.51 19.48 -19.55
C MET A 633 0.90 19.82 -18.19
N ARG A 634 1.58 19.47 -17.13
CA ARG A 634 1.14 19.72 -15.76
C ARG A 634 2.28 20.30 -14.94
N VAL A 635 1.97 21.29 -14.14
CA VAL A 635 2.85 21.88 -13.13
C VAL A 635 2.16 21.73 -11.78
N GLU A 636 2.88 21.25 -10.79
CA GLU A 636 2.40 21.12 -9.42
C GLU A 636 3.35 21.83 -8.46
N LEU A 637 2.77 22.47 -7.46
CA LEU A 637 3.45 22.93 -6.27
C LEU A 637 3.00 22.06 -5.11
N GLN A 638 3.91 21.28 -4.58
CA GLN A 638 3.69 20.40 -3.45
C GLN A 638 4.10 21.09 -2.15
N SER A 639 3.39 20.78 -1.05
CA SER A 639 3.62 21.36 0.28
C SER A 639 3.68 22.90 0.26
N ALA A 640 2.72 23.55 -0.44
CA ALA A 640 2.72 25.00 -0.67
C ALA A 640 2.70 25.85 0.62
N LEU A 641 2.30 25.27 1.76
CA LEU A 641 2.26 25.93 3.07
C LEU A 641 3.53 25.70 3.87
N ASP A 642 4.43 24.79 3.46
CA ASP A 642 5.59 24.37 4.25
C ASP A 642 5.20 24.09 5.72
N SER A 643 4.10 23.35 5.89
CA SER A 643 3.54 23.09 7.21
C SER A 643 4.51 22.27 8.05
N PRO A 644 4.76 22.67 9.30
CA PRO A 644 5.68 21.94 10.16
C PRO A 644 5.14 20.56 10.53
N GLU A 645 6.04 19.59 10.66
CA GLU A 645 5.83 18.27 11.23
C GLU A 645 6.32 18.29 12.67
N ASP A 646 5.40 18.39 13.62
CA ASP A 646 5.74 18.51 15.03
C ASP A 646 6.13 17.15 15.62
N ARG A 647 7.17 17.15 16.46
CA ARG A 647 7.63 16.00 17.24
C ARG A 647 7.64 16.35 18.74
N ASP A 648 7.07 15.46 19.58
CA ASP A 648 7.08 15.55 21.05
C ASP A 648 7.55 14.20 21.61
N ARG A 649 8.78 14.13 22.08
CA ARG A 649 9.38 12.94 22.73
C ARG A 649 9.50 13.17 24.21
N ARG A 650 9.06 12.20 25.01
CA ARG A 650 9.12 12.22 26.48
C ARG A 650 9.89 11.01 26.96
N PHE A 651 10.95 11.23 27.70
CA PHE A 651 11.80 10.18 28.22
C PHE A 651 11.67 10.07 29.73
N PHE A 652 11.56 8.85 30.22
CA PHE A 652 11.31 8.51 31.62
C PHE A 652 12.51 7.79 32.21
N ASP A 653 12.68 7.92 33.54
CA ASP A 653 13.72 7.20 34.24
C ASP A 653 13.40 5.70 34.27
N THR A 654 14.28 4.87 33.73
CA THR A 654 14.20 3.41 33.63
C THR A 654 13.07 2.93 32.70
N ASP A 655 11.82 3.31 32.97
CA ASP A 655 10.65 2.95 32.17
C ASP A 655 9.53 4.00 32.34
N ARG A 656 8.41 3.84 31.63
CA ARG A 656 7.30 4.80 31.63
C ARG A 656 6.52 4.89 32.97
N ASN A 657 6.81 4.04 33.96
CA ASN A 657 6.34 4.23 35.37
C ASN A 657 7.25 5.16 36.16
N GLY A 658 8.45 5.45 35.66
CA GLY A 658 9.42 6.36 36.27
C GLY A 658 9.00 7.83 36.20
N ALA A 659 9.82 8.68 36.81
CA ALA A 659 9.64 10.12 36.65
C ALA A 659 10.03 10.56 35.25
N LEU A 660 9.40 11.64 34.72
CA LEU A 660 9.83 12.27 33.50
C LEU A 660 11.27 12.78 33.70
N SER A 661 12.19 12.32 32.85
CA SER A 661 13.61 12.69 32.89
C SER A 661 13.83 13.95 32.06
N TRP A 662 13.41 13.93 30.83
CA TRP A 662 13.50 15.07 29.92
C TRP A 662 12.46 14.94 28.79
N ARG A 663 12.22 16.06 28.10
CA ARG A 663 11.30 16.16 26.97
C ARG A 663 11.97 16.88 25.83
N GLU A 664 11.72 16.42 24.61
CA GLU A 664 12.11 17.07 23.41
C GLU A 664 10.89 17.52 22.60
N THR A 665 10.86 18.77 22.19
CA THR A 665 9.79 19.31 21.37
C THR A 665 10.35 20.18 20.26
N GLY A 666 9.76 20.06 19.07
CA GLY A 666 10.15 20.85 17.92
C GLY A 666 9.42 20.43 16.67
N SER A 667 9.87 20.94 15.55
CA SER A 667 9.25 20.60 14.27
C SER A 667 10.27 20.61 13.13
N PHE A 668 10.03 19.72 12.17
CA PHE A 668 10.65 19.74 10.85
C PHE A 668 9.84 20.59 9.88
N HIS A 669 10.50 21.18 8.92
CA HIS A 669 9.89 21.82 7.77
C HIS A 669 10.29 21.06 6.52
N PRO A 670 9.32 20.46 5.79
CA PRO A 670 9.61 19.70 4.58
C PRO A 670 10.01 20.58 3.41
N GLY A 671 9.77 21.91 3.49
CA GLY A 671 9.90 22.81 2.36
C GLY A 671 8.80 22.59 1.32
N HIS A 672 8.96 23.25 0.20
CA HIS A 672 8.06 23.07 -0.94
C HIS A 672 8.86 22.68 -2.19
N TRP A 673 8.22 21.93 -3.10
CA TRP A 673 8.85 21.54 -4.34
C TRP A 673 7.89 21.64 -5.52
N TRP A 674 8.49 21.80 -6.70
CA TRP A 674 7.78 21.91 -7.96
C TRP A 674 7.94 20.62 -8.76
N MET A 675 6.85 20.13 -9.34
CA MET A 675 6.85 19.00 -10.26
C MET A 675 6.36 19.49 -11.64
N PHE A 676 7.10 19.14 -12.68
CA PHE A 676 6.77 19.45 -14.08
C PHE A 676 6.67 18.15 -14.84
N THR A 677 5.52 17.89 -15.46
CA THR A 677 5.29 16.69 -16.23
C THR A 677 4.70 16.99 -17.61
N VAL A 678 5.11 16.20 -18.58
CA VAL A 678 4.55 16.16 -19.94
C VAL A 678 4.19 14.72 -20.23
N SER A 679 2.95 14.47 -20.62
CA SER A 679 2.47 13.12 -20.93
C SER A 679 1.67 13.07 -22.22
N SER A 680 1.64 11.89 -22.85
CA SER A 680 0.84 11.62 -24.04
C SER A 680 0.48 10.14 -24.14
N ASN A 681 -0.51 9.86 -24.99
CA ASN A 681 -0.82 8.52 -25.48
C ASN A 681 -0.68 8.46 -27.02
N PHE A 682 -0.32 7.29 -27.58
CA PHE A 682 -0.07 7.09 -29.01
C PHE A 682 -0.59 5.75 -29.53
#